data_7b7193c99d42912bc7f2568177fde40a
#
_entry.id   7b7193c99d42912bc7f2568177fde40a
#
_cell.length_a   1.000
_cell.length_b   1.000
_cell.length_c   1.000
_cell.angle_alpha   90.00
_cell.angle_beta   90.00
_cell.angle_gamma   90.00
#
_symmetry.space_group_name_H-M   'P 1'
#
loop_
_entity.id
_entity.type
_entity.pdbx_description
1 polymer ?
#
loop_
_entity_poly.entity_id
_entity_poly.type
_entity_poly.pdbx_seq_one_letter_code
_entity_poly.pdbx_strand_id
1 'polypeptide(L)'
;MRKLLPLLLFVACATQQAPPPPAAPALPAEPHGLTIEEEASILGLEDRREHDAATIGAWVAHPNPQHRLRIALALGRIGAITKTGVPELATLSKDSDRRVRETAAFSLGEIGLGAETLFALAADSDAGVAAEAVEALSKLSADKSLLPRYLAIADNAATEGVRARAVRYLLRWDDDTASEAARRALGATSSAVRQEGAYALSRRPYAGARQELLLLMTDPNTLTRAYATTALGRIGDASAFDALRDALGDAHPWVRTNAAIAIGRLAEKSRDVLNADDLPRVFATAEDPDAGVRASMIDVLGYYAERNETARARLFQTLRNGTLWERELSAGAIAKHLPWSEASEVLTDLTPWQIVRVLEATAAMPHGVELRKHYAAHADPLVRANVLANIPETGADAEADIIRAALTDADVIVRAGAYERLGFTSDVPLQTLRDAVESERTAPMNDARLAAIAVIAKSDAPSLQPLVADPDPVVRRVAAEAVKAAAYTPLTVSRTPEEYAEIVRWSREPHTATIHMTRGNIELALLSQEAPVTAWNFAQLAKKKYFDNTSFMRVVPNFVIQGGDPRNDMNGGPGYAIRDEINLQKYTRGAVGMALSGPDTGGSQFFITHSPQPHLDGGYTIFGRVYDGMSGVVDQTERGDRVVTIAIDEHPPVADISISNVSLPLEVGPMTADRLLSRVPDYAQRKTDYVPDGTVLEMMKPYIHPGDHVEVYMGTWCSDSQREVPKFLRILDDLRAQYGVELPVQFVAVDRSKQQPAELIAGKHVEKVATFIYYRGDAELGRIVEHTQSPLFEDDLLTIVAK
;
A
#
# COMPACT_ATOMS: atom_id res chain seq x y z
N MET A 1 13.99 82.89 6.98
CA MET A 1 12.57 82.75 6.56
C MET A 1 12.13 81.32 6.98
N ARG A 2 11.20 81.32 7.93
CA ARG A 2 10.62 80.11 8.54
C ARG A 2 9.70 79.46 7.54
N LYS A 3 9.77 78.10 7.42
CA LYS A 3 8.70 77.31 6.90
C LYS A 3 8.38 76.18 7.89
N LEU A 4 7.14 76.23 8.38
CA LEU A 4 6.51 75.26 9.28
C LEU A 4 6.32 73.89 8.61
N LEU A 5 6.64 72.84 9.33
CA LEU A 5 6.20 71.42 9.05
C LEU A 5 4.92 71.20 9.85
N PRO A 6 3.89 70.59 9.31
CA PRO A 6 2.76 70.14 10.10
C PRO A 6 3.05 68.78 10.74
N LEU A 7 2.74 68.73 12.04
CA LEU A 7 2.76 67.48 12.85
C LEU A 7 1.57 66.58 12.45
N LEU A 8 1.84 65.47 11.89
CA LEU A 8 0.85 64.37 11.70
C LEU A 8 0.76 63.55 12.99
N LEU A 9 -0.32 63.70 13.72
CA LEU A 9 -0.70 62.79 14.80
C LEU A 9 -1.09 61.42 14.21
N PHE A 10 -0.26 60.40 14.45
CA PHE A 10 -0.68 59.02 14.31
C PHE A 10 -1.53 58.62 15.54
N VAL A 11 -2.83 58.52 15.34
CA VAL A 11 -3.70 57.83 16.27
C VAL A 11 -3.44 56.34 16.10
N ALA A 12 -2.75 55.72 17.06
CA ALA A 12 -2.62 54.27 17.16
C ALA A 12 -3.99 53.68 17.50
N CYS A 13 -4.67 53.10 16.50
CA CYS A 13 -5.78 52.22 16.72
C CYS A 13 -5.20 50.92 17.29
N ALA A 14 -5.27 50.75 18.60
CA ALA A 14 -5.05 49.48 19.24
C ALA A 14 -6.19 48.53 18.81
N THR A 15 -5.91 47.65 17.87
CA THR A 15 -6.75 46.52 17.61
C THR A 15 -6.69 45.61 18.86
N GLN A 16 -7.71 45.65 19.70
CA GLN A 16 -7.93 44.60 20.68
C GLN A 16 -8.06 43.28 19.91
N GLN A 17 -7.05 42.42 20.04
CA GLN A 17 -7.19 41.01 19.66
C GLN A 17 -8.36 40.46 20.46
N ALA A 18 -9.34 39.93 19.76
CA ALA A 18 -10.39 39.14 20.40
C ALA A 18 -9.73 38.01 21.23
N PRO A 19 -10.22 37.75 22.43
CA PRO A 19 -9.69 36.61 23.20
C PRO A 19 -9.80 35.36 22.36
N PRO A 20 -8.81 34.43 22.42
CA PRO A 20 -8.90 33.15 21.72
C PRO A 20 -10.22 32.48 22.13
N PRO A 21 -10.90 31.80 21.20
CA PRO A 21 -12.11 31.06 21.55
C PRO A 21 -11.77 30.12 22.70
N PRO A 22 -12.69 29.90 23.67
CA PRO A 22 -12.46 28.96 24.75
C PRO A 22 -12.08 27.60 24.12
N ALA A 23 -11.00 27.00 24.62
CA ALA A 23 -10.58 25.66 24.21
C ALA A 23 -11.81 24.75 24.27
N ALA A 24 -12.12 24.09 23.18
CA ALA A 24 -13.17 23.09 23.15
C ALA A 24 -12.95 22.14 24.34
N PRO A 25 -13.98 21.79 25.11
CA PRO A 25 -13.81 20.84 26.21
C PRO A 25 -13.19 19.57 25.63
N ALA A 26 -12.06 19.17 26.18
CA ALA A 26 -11.44 17.92 25.85
C ALA A 26 -12.51 16.83 26.01
N LEU A 27 -12.86 16.17 24.92
CA LEU A 27 -13.69 14.97 25.02
C LEU A 27 -13.02 14.05 26.04
N PRO A 28 -13.75 13.48 27.02
CA PRO A 28 -13.16 12.51 27.90
C PRO A 28 -12.60 11.41 27.00
N ALA A 29 -11.27 11.28 26.97
CA ALA A 29 -10.62 10.12 26.40
C ALA A 29 -11.34 8.90 26.96
N GLU A 30 -11.86 8.00 26.11
CA GLU A 30 -12.27 6.69 26.61
C GLU A 30 -11.10 6.20 27.45
N PRO A 31 -11.30 5.81 28.72
CA PRO A 31 -10.17 5.48 29.57
C PRO A 31 -9.43 4.35 28.86
N HIS A 32 -8.25 4.66 28.30
CA HIS A 32 -7.32 3.64 27.92
C HIS A 32 -7.12 2.81 29.17
N GLY A 33 -7.62 1.59 29.23
CA GLY A 33 -7.61 0.80 30.45
C GLY A 33 -6.20 0.47 30.98
N LEU A 34 -5.16 1.09 30.39
CA LEU A 34 -3.75 0.98 30.66
C LEU A 34 -3.19 2.34 31.08
N THR A 35 -2.29 2.38 32.05
CA THR A 35 -1.51 3.58 32.33
C THR A 35 -0.44 3.80 31.23
N ILE A 36 0.15 4.99 31.20
CA ILE A 36 1.24 5.30 30.27
C ILE A 36 2.46 4.42 30.58
N GLU A 37 2.76 4.24 31.85
CA GLU A 37 3.91 3.45 32.35
C GLU A 37 3.76 1.97 32.00
N GLU A 38 2.57 1.40 32.15
CA GLU A 38 2.27 0.02 31.77
C GLU A 38 2.47 -0.19 30.28
N GLU A 39 1.91 0.67 29.45
CA GLU A 39 2.05 0.56 28.00
C GLU A 39 3.49 0.80 27.54
N ALA A 40 4.19 1.78 28.11
CA ALA A 40 5.60 2.03 27.87
C ALA A 40 6.49 0.82 28.24
N SER A 41 6.17 0.13 29.34
CA SER A 41 6.87 -1.10 29.73
C SER A 41 6.73 -2.20 28.68
N ILE A 42 5.50 -2.44 28.20
CA ILE A 42 5.24 -3.44 27.14
C ILE A 42 5.91 -3.05 25.83
N LEU A 43 5.86 -1.77 25.45
CA LEU A 43 6.53 -1.26 24.26
C LEU A 43 8.04 -1.50 24.31
N GLY A 44 8.65 -1.33 25.51
CA GLY A 44 10.05 -1.67 25.75
C GLY A 44 10.36 -3.16 25.59
N LEU A 45 9.47 -4.07 26.05
CA LEU A 45 9.63 -5.50 25.82
C LEU A 45 9.55 -5.86 24.33
N GLU A 46 8.61 -5.26 23.59
CA GLU A 46 8.49 -5.44 22.14
C GLU A 46 9.76 -4.98 21.43
N ASP A 47 10.27 -3.81 21.79
CA ASP A 47 11.46 -3.23 21.15
C ASP A 47 12.73 -4.07 21.43
N ARG A 48 12.83 -4.69 22.61
CA ARG A 48 13.91 -5.61 22.92
C ARG A 48 13.67 -7.05 22.47
N ARG A 49 12.48 -7.37 21.93
CA ARG A 49 12.06 -8.75 21.65
C ARG A 49 12.24 -9.67 22.86
N GLU A 50 11.92 -9.15 24.05
CA GLU A 50 12.12 -9.81 25.34
C GLU A 50 10.84 -10.47 25.82
N HIS A 51 10.91 -11.79 26.07
CA HIS A 51 9.83 -12.56 26.69
C HIS A 51 10.03 -12.61 28.22
N ASP A 52 9.57 -11.56 28.93
CA ASP A 52 9.55 -11.56 30.40
C ASP A 52 8.33 -12.32 30.91
N ALA A 53 8.55 -13.56 31.34
CA ALA A 53 7.48 -14.45 31.78
C ALA A 53 6.68 -13.92 32.99
N ALA A 54 7.28 -13.12 33.87
CA ALA A 54 6.57 -12.57 35.03
C ALA A 54 5.57 -11.50 34.64
N THR A 55 6.01 -10.50 33.88
CA THR A 55 5.15 -9.42 33.36
C THR A 55 4.09 -10.01 32.45
N ILE A 56 4.46 -10.86 31.51
CA ILE A 56 3.54 -11.48 30.55
C ILE A 56 2.46 -12.29 31.27
N GLY A 57 2.85 -13.14 32.23
CA GLY A 57 1.91 -13.96 32.99
C GLY A 57 0.90 -13.13 33.78
N ALA A 58 1.32 -12.01 34.37
CA ALA A 58 0.45 -11.09 35.07
C ALA A 58 -0.58 -10.44 34.16
N TRP A 59 -0.20 -10.08 32.93
CA TRP A 59 -1.08 -9.44 31.96
C TRP A 59 -2.04 -10.43 31.27
N VAL A 60 -1.61 -11.65 31.01
CA VAL A 60 -2.45 -12.73 30.49
C VAL A 60 -3.60 -13.04 31.46
N ALA A 61 -3.33 -12.99 32.78
CA ALA A 61 -4.33 -13.22 33.81
C ALA A 61 -5.08 -11.97 34.25
N HIS A 62 -4.79 -10.79 33.65
CA HIS A 62 -5.35 -9.53 34.13
C HIS A 62 -6.86 -9.45 33.91
N PRO A 63 -7.66 -8.92 34.88
CA PRO A 63 -9.12 -8.85 34.78
C PRO A 63 -9.59 -7.92 33.66
N ASN A 64 -8.86 -6.84 33.38
CA ASN A 64 -9.19 -5.92 32.30
C ASN A 64 -8.81 -6.50 30.92
N PRO A 65 -9.77 -6.65 29.99
CA PRO A 65 -9.51 -7.18 28.65
C PRO A 65 -8.52 -6.33 27.83
N GLN A 66 -8.38 -5.04 28.12
CA GLN A 66 -7.42 -4.18 27.40
C GLN A 66 -5.96 -4.63 27.66
N HIS A 67 -5.63 -5.03 28.89
CA HIS A 67 -4.31 -5.59 29.20
C HIS A 67 -4.10 -6.90 28.45
N ARG A 68 -5.08 -7.80 28.45
CA ARG A 68 -5.00 -9.07 27.73
C ARG A 68 -4.91 -8.88 26.21
N LEU A 69 -5.62 -7.90 25.65
CA LEU A 69 -5.53 -7.51 24.24
C LEU A 69 -4.12 -7.02 23.89
N ARG A 70 -3.60 -6.07 24.69
CA ARG A 70 -2.31 -5.45 24.45
C ARG A 70 -1.15 -6.47 24.54
N ILE A 71 -1.21 -7.37 25.53
CA ILE A 71 -0.17 -8.41 25.64
C ILE A 71 -0.29 -9.48 24.55
N ALA A 72 -1.51 -9.81 24.09
CA ALA A 72 -1.68 -10.71 22.97
C ALA A 72 -0.95 -10.20 21.70
N LEU A 73 -1.06 -8.90 21.41
CA LEU A 73 -0.36 -8.25 20.30
C LEU A 73 1.16 -8.26 20.53
N ALA A 74 1.62 -7.91 21.72
CA ALA A 74 3.03 -7.89 22.07
C ALA A 74 3.67 -9.29 21.92
N LEU A 75 2.98 -10.34 22.35
CA LEU A 75 3.44 -11.72 22.19
C LEU A 75 3.63 -12.10 20.72
N GLY A 76 2.77 -11.63 19.82
CA GLY A 76 2.93 -11.82 18.37
C GLY A 76 4.19 -11.14 17.85
N ARG A 77 4.40 -9.87 18.21
CA ARG A 77 5.57 -9.07 17.81
C ARG A 77 6.88 -9.64 18.35
N ILE A 78 6.92 -10.04 19.62
CA ILE A 78 8.09 -10.68 20.26
C ILE A 78 8.31 -12.06 19.64
N GLY A 79 7.27 -12.89 19.59
CA GLY A 79 7.35 -14.28 19.19
C GLY A 79 7.60 -14.49 17.69
N ALA A 80 7.31 -13.52 16.84
CA ALA A 80 7.64 -13.59 15.42
C ALA A 80 9.14 -13.87 15.20
N ILE A 81 9.99 -13.29 16.05
CA ILE A 81 11.44 -13.47 16.01
C ILE A 81 11.88 -14.59 16.97
N THR A 82 11.43 -14.56 18.22
CA THR A 82 11.91 -15.44 19.29
C THR A 82 11.27 -16.83 19.30
N LYS A 83 10.13 -17.01 18.62
CA LYS A 83 9.29 -18.21 18.62
C LYS A 83 8.72 -18.57 19.99
N THR A 84 8.57 -17.57 20.90
CA THR A 84 7.98 -17.71 22.23
C THR A 84 6.53 -17.23 22.27
N GLY A 85 5.84 -17.40 23.39
CA GLY A 85 4.49 -16.86 23.62
C GLY A 85 3.32 -17.76 23.20
N VAL A 86 3.58 -18.92 22.62
CA VAL A 86 2.51 -19.83 22.12
C VAL A 86 1.60 -20.35 23.24
N PRO A 87 2.07 -20.77 24.43
CA PRO A 87 1.21 -21.22 25.53
C PRO A 87 0.28 -20.13 26.05
N GLU A 88 0.80 -18.90 26.16
CA GLU A 88 0.05 -17.72 26.60
C GLU A 88 -1.06 -17.37 25.60
N LEU A 89 -0.72 -17.37 24.32
CA LEU A 89 -1.69 -17.13 23.22
C LEU A 89 -2.74 -18.25 23.14
N ALA A 90 -2.37 -19.50 23.41
CA ALA A 90 -3.33 -20.59 23.51
C ALA A 90 -4.29 -20.42 24.70
N THR A 91 -3.89 -19.71 25.76
CA THR A 91 -4.76 -19.31 26.86
C THR A 91 -5.68 -18.17 26.41
N LEU A 92 -5.13 -17.12 25.82
CA LEU A 92 -5.87 -15.95 25.33
C LEU A 92 -6.82 -16.28 24.16
N SER A 93 -6.58 -17.35 23.43
CA SER A 93 -7.49 -17.84 22.39
C SER A 93 -8.87 -18.28 22.90
N LYS A 94 -9.01 -18.45 24.21
CA LYS A 94 -10.26 -18.82 24.89
C LYS A 94 -10.89 -17.67 25.66
N ASP A 95 -10.38 -16.45 25.47
CA ASP A 95 -10.86 -15.27 26.18
C ASP A 95 -12.34 -14.97 25.88
N SER A 96 -13.04 -14.39 26.86
CA SER A 96 -14.43 -13.95 26.70
C SER A 96 -14.55 -12.77 25.71
N ASP A 97 -13.54 -11.87 25.64
CA ASP A 97 -13.51 -10.77 24.70
C ASP A 97 -13.06 -11.25 23.31
N ARG A 98 -13.91 -11.09 22.31
CA ARG A 98 -13.62 -11.50 20.93
C ARG A 98 -12.34 -10.86 20.37
N ARG A 99 -12.04 -9.60 20.76
CA ARG A 99 -10.85 -8.88 20.28
C ARG A 99 -9.57 -9.53 20.78
N VAL A 100 -9.58 -10.05 22.02
CA VAL A 100 -8.44 -10.79 22.57
C VAL A 100 -8.25 -12.10 21.80
N ARG A 101 -9.33 -12.83 21.50
CA ARG A 101 -9.25 -14.06 20.69
C ARG A 101 -8.75 -13.78 19.27
N GLU A 102 -9.26 -12.72 18.63
CA GLU A 102 -8.84 -12.29 17.29
C GLU A 102 -7.34 -11.94 17.26
N THR A 103 -6.88 -11.15 18.24
CA THR A 103 -5.46 -10.80 18.37
C THR A 103 -4.58 -12.00 18.68
N ALA A 104 -5.08 -12.95 19.48
CA ALA A 104 -4.34 -14.20 19.74
C ALA A 104 -4.20 -15.04 18.45
N ALA A 105 -5.24 -15.10 17.61
CA ALA A 105 -5.16 -15.76 16.31
C ALA A 105 -4.11 -15.09 15.41
N PHE A 106 -4.19 -13.77 15.27
CA PHE A 106 -3.21 -12.97 14.53
C PHE A 106 -1.79 -13.26 14.99
N SER A 107 -1.55 -13.16 16.30
CA SER A 107 -0.22 -13.33 16.90
C SER A 107 0.35 -14.74 16.73
N LEU A 108 -0.48 -15.78 16.82
CA LEU A 108 -0.05 -17.15 16.49
C LEU A 108 0.36 -17.28 15.03
N GLY A 109 -0.34 -16.57 14.14
CA GLY A 109 0.01 -16.52 12.73
C GLY A 109 1.37 -15.84 12.49
N GLU A 110 1.66 -14.74 13.20
CA GLU A 110 2.97 -14.05 13.11
C GLU A 110 4.10 -14.93 13.64
N ILE A 111 3.87 -15.67 14.72
CA ILE A 111 4.82 -16.65 15.23
C ILE A 111 5.02 -17.82 14.26
N GLY A 112 3.99 -18.18 13.52
CA GLY A 112 3.99 -19.33 12.61
C GLY A 112 3.85 -20.66 13.32
N LEU A 113 3.18 -20.70 14.48
CA LEU A 113 3.00 -21.88 15.34
C LEU A 113 1.57 -21.92 15.90
N GLY A 114 1.19 -23.06 16.51
CA GLY A 114 -0.10 -23.19 17.19
C GLY A 114 -1.25 -23.61 16.28
N ALA A 115 -1.01 -24.48 15.28
CA ALA A 115 -1.99 -24.93 14.29
C ALA A 115 -3.31 -25.43 14.91
N GLU A 116 -3.27 -26.26 15.96
CA GLU A 116 -4.49 -26.78 16.59
C GLU A 116 -5.34 -25.70 17.25
N THR A 117 -4.71 -24.72 17.90
CA THR A 117 -5.39 -23.54 18.46
C THR A 117 -6.03 -22.73 17.34
N LEU A 118 -5.33 -22.51 16.24
CA LEU A 118 -5.84 -21.78 15.08
C LEU A 118 -7.00 -22.50 14.39
N PHE A 119 -6.96 -23.82 14.26
CA PHE A 119 -8.12 -24.58 13.75
C PHE A 119 -9.33 -24.50 14.67
N ALA A 120 -9.13 -24.45 15.99
CA ALA A 120 -10.23 -24.23 16.92
C ALA A 120 -10.83 -22.83 16.76
N LEU A 121 -9.99 -21.79 16.64
CA LEU A 121 -10.41 -20.41 16.37
C LEU A 121 -11.05 -20.20 14.99
N ALA A 122 -10.67 -20.98 13.97
CA ALA A 122 -11.31 -20.95 12.66
C ALA A 122 -12.79 -21.43 12.70
N ALA A 123 -13.19 -22.08 13.78
CA ALA A 123 -14.58 -22.44 14.08
C ALA A 123 -15.23 -21.54 15.16
N ASP A 124 -14.63 -20.39 15.50
CA ASP A 124 -15.17 -19.44 16.47
C ASP A 124 -16.55 -18.92 16.00
N SER A 125 -17.42 -18.65 16.95
CA SER A 125 -18.74 -18.07 16.69
C SER A 125 -18.69 -16.65 16.14
N ASP A 126 -17.62 -15.91 16.42
CA ASP A 126 -17.37 -14.59 15.84
C ASP A 126 -16.67 -14.76 14.49
N ALA A 127 -17.27 -14.23 13.43
CA ALA A 127 -16.75 -14.36 12.08
C ALA A 127 -15.42 -13.62 11.86
N GLY A 128 -15.14 -12.56 12.63
CA GLY A 128 -13.87 -11.83 12.60
C GLY A 128 -12.74 -12.69 13.15
N VAL A 129 -12.95 -13.30 14.31
CA VAL A 129 -12.01 -14.24 14.92
C VAL A 129 -11.74 -15.42 13.99
N ALA A 130 -12.80 -16.03 13.43
CA ALA A 130 -12.65 -17.15 12.50
C ALA A 130 -11.87 -16.76 11.23
N ALA A 131 -12.15 -15.60 10.66
CA ALA A 131 -11.46 -15.10 9.47
C ALA A 131 -9.97 -14.82 9.74
N GLU A 132 -9.65 -14.23 10.89
CA GLU A 132 -8.25 -13.97 11.27
C GLU A 132 -7.49 -15.29 11.54
N ALA A 133 -8.12 -16.25 12.19
CA ALA A 133 -7.55 -17.59 12.41
C ALA A 133 -7.24 -18.32 11.09
N VAL A 134 -8.12 -18.18 10.10
CA VAL A 134 -7.90 -18.74 8.75
C VAL A 134 -6.73 -18.08 8.04
N GLU A 135 -6.60 -16.77 8.14
CA GLU A 135 -5.42 -16.06 7.63
C GLU A 135 -4.15 -16.52 8.35
N ALA A 136 -4.18 -16.61 9.68
CA ALA A 136 -3.07 -17.11 10.49
C ALA A 136 -2.64 -18.53 10.10
N LEU A 137 -3.60 -19.45 9.91
CA LEU A 137 -3.33 -20.82 9.43
C LEU A 137 -2.57 -20.84 8.11
N SER A 138 -2.89 -19.91 7.20
CA SER A 138 -2.21 -19.85 5.91
C SER A 138 -0.72 -19.50 6.02
N LYS A 139 -0.31 -18.85 7.10
CA LYS A 139 1.10 -18.54 7.37
C LYS A 139 1.90 -19.77 7.80
N LEU A 140 1.22 -20.83 8.18
CA LEU A 140 1.81 -22.14 8.52
C LEU A 140 1.91 -23.08 7.31
N SER A 141 1.74 -22.59 6.10
CA SER A 141 1.67 -23.37 4.85
C SER A 141 2.93 -24.19 4.50
N ALA A 142 4.04 -23.96 5.20
CA ALA A 142 5.23 -24.80 5.10
C ALA A 142 4.94 -26.24 5.57
N ASP A 143 4.02 -26.42 6.53
CA ASP A 143 3.50 -27.72 6.93
C ASP A 143 2.32 -28.13 6.02
N LYS A 144 2.64 -28.84 4.96
CA LYS A 144 1.64 -29.29 3.97
C LYS A 144 0.60 -30.28 4.55
N SER A 145 0.86 -30.87 5.71
CA SER A 145 -0.10 -31.78 6.38
C SER A 145 -1.38 -31.05 6.82
N LEU A 146 -1.32 -29.72 6.98
CA LEU A 146 -2.46 -28.88 7.36
C LEU A 146 -3.40 -28.58 6.18
N LEU A 147 -2.93 -28.73 4.94
CA LEU A 147 -3.67 -28.33 3.74
C LEU A 147 -5.05 -28.99 3.61
N PRO A 148 -5.26 -30.31 3.83
CA PRO A 148 -6.58 -30.91 3.69
C PRO A 148 -7.63 -30.27 4.63
N ARG A 149 -7.24 -29.95 5.86
CA ARG A 149 -8.12 -29.25 6.83
C ARG A 149 -8.38 -27.82 6.40
N TYR A 150 -7.38 -27.13 5.88
CA TYR A 150 -7.52 -25.77 5.36
C TYR A 150 -8.48 -25.72 4.17
N LEU A 151 -8.36 -26.66 3.22
CA LEU A 151 -9.25 -26.79 2.06
C LEU A 151 -10.71 -27.01 2.48
N ALA A 152 -10.94 -27.80 3.53
CA ALA A 152 -12.29 -28.00 4.06
C ALA A 152 -12.93 -26.68 4.52
N ILE A 153 -12.14 -25.74 5.07
CA ILE A 153 -12.63 -24.40 5.43
C ILE A 153 -12.91 -23.58 4.16
N ALA A 154 -12.01 -23.59 3.18
CA ALA A 154 -12.17 -22.86 1.92
C ALA A 154 -13.41 -23.30 1.12
N ASP A 155 -13.75 -24.59 1.19
CA ASP A 155 -14.92 -25.14 0.51
C ASP A 155 -16.23 -24.96 1.31
N ASN A 156 -16.20 -25.07 2.66
CA ASN A 156 -17.39 -25.27 3.48
C ASN A 156 -17.53 -24.33 4.69
N ALA A 157 -16.75 -23.24 4.81
CA ALA A 157 -16.91 -22.33 5.93
C ALA A 157 -18.35 -21.81 6.09
N ALA A 158 -18.81 -21.70 7.34
CA ALA A 158 -20.18 -21.36 7.66
C ALA A 158 -20.60 -19.95 7.20
N THR A 159 -19.66 -19.02 7.13
CA THR A 159 -19.88 -17.66 6.66
C THR A 159 -19.12 -17.39 5.37
N GLU A 160 -19.72 -16.61 4.49
CA GLU A 160 -19.13 -16.21 3.21
C GLU A 160 -17.80 -15.46 3.41
N GLY A 161 -17.71 -14.58 4.42
CA GLY A 161 -16.51 -13.82 4.71
C GLY A 161 -15.33 -14.71 5.12
N VAL A 162 -15.55 -15.72 5.95
CA VAL A 162 -14.52 -16.71 6.33
C VAL A 162 -14.11 -17.54 5.12
N ARG A 163 -15.08 -17.96 4.30
CA ARG A 163 -14.80 -18.70 3.06
C ARG A 163 -13.95 -17.86 2.09
N ALA A 164 -14.34 -16.62 1.85
CA ALA A 164 -13.58 -15.70 0.98
C ALA A 164 -12.15 -15.49 1.50
N ARG A 165 -11.98 -15.30 2.82
CA ARG A 165 -10.66 -15.17 3.44
C ARG A 165 -9.82 -16.45 3.24
N ALA A 166 -10.41 -17.63 3.40
CA ALA A 166 -9.72 -18.90 3.16
C ALA A 166 -9.29 -19.05 1.70
N VAL A 167 -10.18 -18.72 0.76
CA VAL A 167 -9.88 -18.75 -0.68
C VAL A 167 -8.77 -17.76 -1.04
N ARG A 168 -8.79 -16.56 -0.49
CA ARG A 168 -7.73 -15.54 -0.70
C ARG A 168 -6.35 -16.11 -0.45
N TYR A 169 -6.15 -16.78 0.67
CA TYR A 169 -4.84 -17.20 1.13
C TYR A 169 -4.44 -18.61 0.65
N LEU A 170 -5.22 -19.24 -0.26
CA LEU A 170 -4.76 -20.42 -1.00
C LEU A 170 -3.45 -20.16 -1.77
N LEU A 171 -3.19 -18.89 -2.10
CA LEU A 171 -1.94 -18.47 -2.74
C LEU A 171 -0.66 -18.84 -1.96
N ARG A 172 -0.76 -19.01 -0.63
CA ARG A 172 0.39 -19.33 0.24
C ARG A 172 0.74 -20.83 0.22
N TRP A 173 -0.19 -21.68 -0.21
CA TRP A 173 0.02 -23.13 -0.30
C TRP A 173 0.65 -23.49 -1.64
N ASP A 174 1.92 -23.93 -1.62
CA ASP A 174 2.61 -24.38 -2.83
C ASP A 174 2.16 -25.80 -3.19
N ASP A 175 0.92 -25.90 -3.71
CA ASP A 175 0.24 -27.14 -4.01
C ASP A 175 -0.83 -26.94 -5.08
N ASP A 176 -0.92 -27.88 -6.03
CA ASP A 176 -1.89 -27.80 -7.13
C ASP A 176 -3.33 -28.01 -6.64
N THR A 177 -3.54 -28.75 -5.54
CA THR A 177 -4.88 -28.91 -4.96
C THR A 177 -5.41 -27.59 -4.39
N ALA A 178 -4.53 -26.73 -3.85
CA ALA A 178 -4.88 -25.38 -3.44
C ALA A 178 -5.22 -24.48 -4.65
N SER A 179 -4.45 -24.59 -5.73
CA SER A 179 -4.73 -23.88 -6.99
C SER A 179 -6.04 -24.31 -7.62
N GLU A 180 -6.35 -25.60 -7.57
CA GLU A 180 -7.61 -26.16 -8.04
C GLU A 180 -8.80 -25.72 -7.18
N ALA A 181 -8.62 -25.58 -5.86
CA ALA A 181 -9.65 -25.02 -4.98
C ALA A 181 -9.91 -23.53 -5.29
N ALA A 182 -8.86 -22.76 -5.55
CA ALA A 182 -8.99 -21.37 -6.01
C ALA A 182 -9.71 -21.28 -7.37
N ARG A 183 -9.43 -22.20 -8.31
CA ARG A 183 -10.15 -22.32 -9.59
C ARG A 183 -11.65 -22.56 -9.39
N ARG A 184 -12.02 -23.51 -8.52
CA ARG A 184 -13.43 -23.78 -8.21
C ARG A 184 -14.13 -22.53 -7.64
N ALA A 185 -13.42 -21.71 -6.86
CA ALA A 185 -13.97 -20.48 -6.29
C ALA A 185 -14.33 -19.42 -7.35
N LEU A 186 -13.74 -19.46 -8.56
CA LEU A 186 -14.08 -18.56 -9.67
C LEU A 186 -15.53 -18.72 -10.13
N GLY A 187 -16.13 -19.90 -9.99
CA GLY A 187 -17.53 -20.17 -10.31
C GLY A 187 -18.52 -19.92 -9.17
N ALA A 188 -18.09 -19.35 -8.05
CA ALA A 188 -18.96 -19.11 -6.91
C ALA A 188 -20.03 -18.06 -7.22
N THR A 189 -21.23 -18.20 -6.66
CA THR A 189 -22.30 -17.19 -6.75
C THR A 189 -21.93 -15.91 -6.01
N SER A 190 -21.19 -16.03 -4.91
CA SER A 190 -20.66 -14.91 -4.13
C SER A 190 -19.58 -14.15 -4.91
N SER A 191 -19.80 -12.84 -5.11
CA SER A 191 -18.82 -11.95 -5.73
C SER A 191 -17.51 -11.90 -4.92
N ALA A 192 -17.61 -11.87 -3.59
CA ALA A 192 -16.43 -11.85 -2.71
C ALA A 192 -15.58 -13.13 -2.89
N VAL A 193 -16.20 -14.30 -2.95
CA VAL A 193 -15.48 -15.56 -3.13
C VAL A 193 -14.84 -15.64 -4.52
N ARG A 194 -15.54 -15.20 -5.59
CA ARG A 194 -14.97 -15.12 -6.95
C ARG A 194 -13.77 -14.19 -6.99
N GLN A 195 -13.89 -12.99 -6.40
CA GLN A 195 -12.81 -12.02 -6.32
C GLN A 195 -11.57 -12.61 -5.65
N GLU A 196 -11.74 -13.29 -4.52
CA GLU A 196 -10.62 -13.87 -3.79
C GLU A 196 -9.99 -15.07 -4.50
N GLY A 197 -10.78 -15.85 -5.23
CA GLY A 197 -10.27 -16.88 -6.14
C GLY A 197 -9.42 -16.30 -7.27
N ALA A 198 -9.91 -15.23 -7.92
CA ALA A 198 -9.15 -14.52 -8.93
C ALA A 198 -7.87 -13.87 -8.35
N TYR A 199 -7.95 -13.31 -7.14
CA TYR A 199 -6.77 -12.79 -6.43
C TYR A 199 -5.74 -13.89 -6.16
N ALA A 200 -6.14 -15.01 -5.58
CA ALA A 200 -5.22 -16.12 -5.30
C ALA A 200 -4.50 -16.58 -6.57
N LEU A 201 -5.24 -16.76 -7.67
CA LEU A 201 -4.67 -17.17 -8.96
C LEU A 201 -3.87 -16.06 -9.65
N SER A 202 -4.14 -14.80 -9.37
CA SER A 202 -3.30 -13.69 -9.84
C SER A 202 -1.92 -13.72 -9.19
N ARG A 203 -1.82 -14.24 -7.98
CA ARG A 203 -0.55 -14.37 -7.25
C ARG A 203 0.15 -15.72 -7.51
N ARG A 204 -0.65 -16.78 -7.60
CA ARG A 204 -0.21 -18.14 -7.94
C ARG A 204 -0.91 -18.61 -9.21
N PRO A 205 -0.34 -18.36 -10.41
CA PRO A 205 -0.99 -18.67 -11.67
C PRO A 205 -1.16 -20.19 -11.84
N TYR A 206 -2.34 -20.60 -12.31
CA TYR A 206 -2.68 -21.99 -12.56
C TYR A 206 -3.31 -22.13 -13.95
N ALA A 207 -2.64 -22.81 -14.87
CA ALA A 207 -3.06 -22.91 -16.27
C ALA A 207 -4.44 -23.58 -16.42
N GLY A 208 -4.81 -24.48 -15.51
CA GLY A 208 -6.11 -25.13 -15.49
C GLY A 208 -7.29 -24.17 -15.28
N ALA A 209 -7.07 -22.95 -14.78
CA ALA A 209 -8.11 -21.96 -14.51
C ALA A 209 -8.34 -20.99 -15.68
N ARG A 210 -7.64 -21.14 -16.81
CA ARG A 210 -7.67 -20.18 -17.93
C ARG A 210 -9.07 -19.89 -18.43
N GLN A 211 -9.93 -20.88 -18.58
CA GLN A 211 -11.28 -20.70 -19.14
C GLN A 211 -12.17 -19.86 -18.21
N GLU A 212 -12.16 -20.17 -16.93
CA GLU A 212 -12.93 -19.45 -15.92
C GLU A 212 -12.41 -18.01 -15.76
N LEU A 213 -11.09 -17.81 -15.82
CA LEU A 213 -10.48 -16.48 -15.78
C LEU A 213 -10.91 -15.61 -16.99
N LEU A 214 -11.01 -16.19 -18.20
CA LEU A 214 -11.52 -15.52 -19.36
C LEU A 214 -12.97 -15.05 -19.17
N LEU A 215 -13.83 -15.86 -18.56
CA LEU A 215 -15.19 -15.46 -18.22
C LEU A 215 -15.23 -14.29 -17.23
N LEU A 216 -14.30 -14.27 -16.27
CA LEU A 216 -14.21 -13.20 -15.27
C LEU A 216 -13.65 -11.87 -15.82
N MET A 217 -13.17 -11.81 -17.05
CA MET A 217 -12.80 -10.55 -17.70
C MET A 217 -13.98 -9.59 -17.89
N THR A 218 -15.21 -10.08 -17.79
CA THR A 218 -16.45 -9.30 -17.86
C THR A 218 -17.24 -9.29 -16.54
N ASP A 219 -16.63 -9.72 -15.42
CA ASP A 219 -17.27 -9.67 -14.10
C ASP A 219 -17.62 -8.22 -13.75
N PRO A 220 -18.80 -7.94 -13.16
CA PRO A 220 -19.18 -6.58 -12.75
C PRO A 220 -18.20 -5.99 -11.73
N ASN A 221 -17.53 -6.81 -10.91
CA ASN A 221 -16.56 -6.34 -9.94
C ASN A 221 -15.20 -6.03 -10.59
N THR A 222 -14.75 -4.78 -10.49
CA THR A 222 -13.50 -4.29 -11.08
C THR A 222 -12.27 -5.06 -10.60
N LEU A 223 -12.18 -5.36 -9.29
CA LEU A 223 -11.03 -6.12 -8.75
C LEU A 223 -10.99 -7.53 -9.31
N THR A 224 -12.16 -8.17 -9.47
CA THR A 224 -12.24 -9.50 -10.12
C THR A 224 -11.69 -9.46 -11.54
N ARG A 225 -12.10 -8.46 -12.36
CA ARG A 225 -11.56 -8.28 -13.72
C ARG A 225 -10.05 -8.01 -13.69
N ALA A 226 -9.59 -7.12 -12.82
CA ALA A 226 -8.18 -6.77 -12.71
C ALA A 226 -7.30 -7.98 -12.29
N TYR A 227 -7.78 -8.79 -11.35
CA TYR A 227 -7.07 -10.01 -10.93
C TYR A 227 -7.10 -11.10 -11.99
N ALA A 228 -8.23 -11.29 -12.67
CA ALA A 228 -8.33 -12.23 -13.80
C ALA A 228 -7.36 -11.86 -14.92
N THR A 229 -7.29 -10.57 -15.27
CA THR A 229 -6.35 -10.03 -16.26
C THR A 229 -4.90 -10.32 -15.86
N THR A 230 -4.54 -10.08 -14.59
CA THR A 230 -3.20 -10.37 -14.07
C THR A 230 -2.87 -11.87 -14.12
N ALA A 231 -3.83 -12.72 -13.73
CA ALA A 231 -3.65 -14.19 -13.74
C ALA A 231 -3.43 -14.71 -15.16
N LEU A 232 -4.23 -14.28 -16.13
CA LEU A 232 -4.09 -14.64 -17.55
C LEU A 232 -2.71 -14.24 -18.11
N GLY A 233 -2.27 -13.01 -17.81
CA GLY A 233 -0.95 -12.55 -18.23
C GLY A 233 0.20 -13.38 -17.62
N ARG A 234 0.06 -13.85 -16.39
CA ARG A 234 1.07 -14.70 -15.73
C ARG A 234 1.03 -16.14 -16.20
N ILE A 235 -0.14 -16.69 -16.52
CA ILE A 235 -0.28 -18.00 -17.20
C ILE A 235 0.47 -17.93 -18.54
N GLY A 236 0.30 -16.83 -19.27
CA GLY A 236 1.04 -16.57 -20.48
C GLY A 236 0.64 -17.45 -21.64
N ASP A 237 -0.64 -17.83 -21.73
CA ASP A 237 -1.21 -18.58 -22.86
C ASP A 237 -1.66 -17.60 -23.94
N ALA A 238 -1.13 -17.73 -25.14
CA ALA A 238 -1.40 -16.86 -26.28
C ALA A 238 -2.90 -16.76 -26.63
N SER A 239 -3.71 -17.77 -26.34
CA SER A 239 -5.15 -17.74 -26.60
C SER A 239 -5.93 -16.73 -25.74
N ALA A 240 -5.29 -16.12 -24.72
CA ALA A 240 -5.88 -15.04 -23.94
C ALA A 240 -5.65 -13.66 -24.58
N PHE A 241 -4.88 -13.55 -25.65
CA PHE A 241 -4.45 -12.27 -26.22
C PHE A 241 -5.64 -11.38 -26.63
N ASP A 242 -6.62 -11.91 -27.33
CA ASP A 242 -7.78 -11.11 -27.78
C ASP A 242 -8.56 -10.50 -26.60
N ALA A 243 -8.80 -11.29 -25.55
CA ALA A 243 -9.47 -10.80 -24.36
C ALA A 243 -8.63 -9.74 -23.60
N LEU A 244 -7.31 -9.91 -23.54
CA LEU A 244 -6.40 -8.93 -22.94
C LEU A 244 -6.31 -7.64 -23.75
N ARG A 245 -6.28 -7.75 -25.09
CA ARG A 245 -6.36 -6.59 -26.00
C ARG A 245 -7.66 -5.82 -25.80
N ASP A 246 -8.78 -6.53 -25.67
CA ASP A 246 -10.08 -5.88 -25.46
C ASP A 246 -10.14 -5.20 -24.08
N ALA A 247 -9.48 -5.76 -23.06
CA ALA A 247 -9.35 -5.17 -21.74
C ALA A 247 -8.53 -3.86 -21.70
N LEU A 248 -7.75 -3.52 -22.75
CA LEU A 248 -7.17 -2.17 -22.91
C LEU A 248 -8.25 -1.08 -23.03
N GLY A 249 -9.48 -1.42 -23.33
CA GLY A 249 -10.62 -0.51 -23.37
C GLY A 249 -11.52 -0.56 -22.11
N ASP A 250 -11.12 -1.24 -21.06
CA ASP A 250 -11.91 -1.30 -19.81
C ASP A 250 -12.11 0.08 -19.19
N ALA A 251 -13.26 0.30 -18.59
CA ALA A 251 -13.59 1.57 -17.94
C ALA A 251 -12.60 1.93 -16.82
N HIS A 252 -12.04 0.93 -16.14
CA HIS A 252 -11.19 1.15 -14.97
C HIS A 252 -9.70 1.06 -15.32
N PRO A 253 -8.86 2.05 -14.91
CA PRO A 253 -7.42 2.07 -15.24
C PRO A 253 -6.68 0.84 -14.72
N TRP A 254 -7.07 0.26 -13.57
CA TRP A 254 -6.41 -0.93 -13.06
C TRP A 254 -6.49 -2.13 -14.02
N VAL A 255 -7.63 -2.29 -14.69
CA VAL A 255 -7.79 -3.38 -15.67
C VAL A 255 -6.95 -3.07 -16.91
N ARG A 256 -6.99 -1.83 -17.42
CA ARG A 256 -6.18 -1.41 -18.58
C ARG A 256 -4.68 -1.56 -18.32
N THR A 257 -4.19 -1.14 -17.13
CA THR A 257 -2.79 -1.33 -16.72
C THR A 257 -2.39 -2.79 -16.70
N ASN A 258 -3.22 -3.65 -16.06
CA ASN A 258 -2.93 -5.08 -15.99
C ASN A 258 -2.98 -5.74 -17.36
N ALA A 259 -3.85 -5.27 -18.25
CA ALA A 259 -3.93 -5.74 -19.65
C ALA A 259 -2.64 -5.41 -20.42
N ALA A 260 -2.14 -4.17 -20.30
CA ALA A 260 -0.87 -3.77 -20.90
C ALA A 260 0.30 -4.65 -20.42
N ILE A 261 0.42 -4.82 -19.11
CA ILE A 261 1.46 -5.69 -18.51
C ILE A 261 1.30 -7.14 -18.99
N ALA A 262 0.06 -7.65 -19.09
CA ALA A 262 -0.22 -9.01 -19.55
C ALA A 262 0.16 -9.21 -21.02
N ILE A 263 -0.17 -8.25 -21.88
CA ILE A 263 0.21 -8.26 -23.30
C ILE A 263 1.73 -8.26 -23.45
N GLY A 264 2.45 -7.43 -22.70
CA GLY A 264 3.91 -7.42 -22.69
C GLY A 264 4.48 -8.81 -22.35
N ARG A 265 3.94 -9.49 -21.34
CA ARG A 265 4.36 -10.86 -20.97
C ARG A 265 4.09 -11.89 -22.07
N LEU A 266 2.95 -11.79 -22.74
CA LEU A 266 2.64 -12.67 -23.86
C LEU A 266 3.59 -12.42 -25.04
N ALA A 267 3.83 -11.16 -25.37
CA ALA A 267 4.73 -10.75 -26.43
C ALA A 267 6.19 -11.15 -26.15
N GLU A 268 6.61 -11.18 -24.89
CA GLU A 268 7.92 -11.68 -24.47
C GLU A 268 8.08 -13.17 -24.78
N LYS A 269 7.03 -13.98 -24.57
CA LYS A 269 7.05 -15.41 -24.87
C LYS A 269 6.90 -15.70 -26.37
N SER A 270 6.08 -14.96 -27.08
CA SER A 270 5.85 -15.11 -28.51
C SER A 270 5.47 -13.78 -29.16
N ARG A 271 6.24 -13.34 -30.14
CA ARG A 271 5.95 -12.16 -30.98
C ARG A 271 4.78 -12.37 -31.93
N ASP A 272 4.37 -13.63 -32.13
CA ASP A 272 3.34 -13.98 -33.13
C ASP A 272 1.92 -13.61 -32.64
N VAL A 273 1.77 -13.30 -31.35
CA VAL A 273 0.51 -12.77 -30.82
C VAL A 273 0.24 -11.33 -31.25
N LEU A 274 1.27 -10.58 -31.66
CA LEU A 274 1.16 -9.17 -32.02
C LEU A 274 0.71 -9.01 -33.48
N ASN A 275 -0.37 -8.27 -33.70
CA ASN A 275 -0.89 -7.94 -35.02
C ASN A 275 -0.79 -6.42 -35.26
N ALA A 276 -0.40 -6.01 -36.47
CA ALA A 276 -0.38 -4.60 -36.85
C ALA A 276 -1.77 -3.93 -36.79
N ASP A 277 -2.84 -4.70 -36.96
CA ASP A 277 -4.22 -4.22 -36.87
C ASP A 277 -4.60 -3.76 -35.43
N ASP A 278 -3.84 -4.16 -34.42
CA ASP A 278 -4.05 -3.74 -33.02
C ASP A 278 -3.45 -2.35 -32.72
N LEU A 279 -2.55 -1.85 -33.59
CA LEU A 279 -1.81 -0.59 -33.36
C LEU A 279 -2.71 0.63 -33.07
N PRO A 280 -3.88 0.84 -33.70
CA PRO A 280 -4.74 1.96 -33.35
C PRO A 280 -5.15 1.94 -31.86
N ARG A 281 -5.47 0.76 -31.31
CA ARG A 281 -5.82 0.60 -29.90
C ARG A 281 -4.58 0.79 -29.01
N VAL A 282 -3.46 0.23 -29.39
CA VAL A 282 -2.16 0.38 -28.68
C VAL A 282 -1.79 1.86 -28.55
N PHE A 283 -1.89 2.62 -29.65
CA PHE A 283 -1.58 4.05 -29.64
C PHE A 283 -2.59 4.85 -28.79
N ALA A 284 -3.89 4.54 -28.88
CA ALA A 284 -4.91 5.20 -28.06
C ALA A 284 -4.66 4.95 -26.56
N THR A 285 -4.29 3.71 -26.19
CA THR A 285 -3.97 3.38 -24.78
C THR A 285 -2.64 3.98 -24.32
N ALA A 286 -1.68 4.20 -25.22
CA ALA A 286 -0.45 4.91 -24.89
C ALA A 286 -0.65 6.41 -24.60
N GLU A 287 -1.83 6.96 -24.88
CA GLU A 287 -2.28 8.32 -24.54
C GLU A 287 -3.27 8.34 -23.38
N ASP A 288 -3.39 7.25 -22.63
CA ASP A 288 -4.34 7.14 -21.53
C ASP A 288 -4.17 8.29 -20.52
N PRO A 289 -5.26 8.84 -19.95
CA PRO A 289 -5.17 9.86 -18.90
C PRO A 289 -4.44 9.35 -17.63
N ASP A 290 -4.48 8.04 -17.37
CA ASP A 290 -3.82 7.42 -16.22
C ASP A 290 -2.33 7.17 -16.50
N ALA A 291 -1.47 7.68 -15.60
CA ALA A 291 -0.01 7.59 -15.75
C ALA A 291 0.49 6.13 -15.71
N GLY A 292 -0.13 5.28 -14.88
CA GLY A 292 0.23 3.86 -14.76
C GLY A 292 -0.08 3.08 -16.03
N VAL A 293 -1.20 3.41 -16.72
CA VAL A 293 -1.56 2.81 -18.02
C VAL A 293 -0.52 3.21 -19.06
N ARG A 294 -0.22 4.51 -19.21
CA ARG A 294 0.79 5.00 -20.17
C ARG A 294 2.14 4.35 -19.97
N ALA A 295 2.62 4.33 -18.71
CA ALA A 295 3.88 3.71 -18.34
C ALA A 295 3.94 2.23 -18.73
N SER A 296 2.85 1.48 -18.48
CA SER A 296 2.77 0.06 -18.82
C SER A 296 2.70 -0.21 -20.32
N MET A 297 2.23 0.76 -21.11
CA MET A 297 2.17 0.63 -22.57
C MET A 297 3.53 0.82 -23.26
N ILE A 298 4.52 1.44 -22.61
CA ILE A 298 5.83 1.71 -23.23
C ILE A 298 6.56 0.40 -23.60
N ASP A 299 6.54 -0.61 -22.74
CA ASP A 299 7.14 -1.91 -23.06
C ASP A 299 6.38 -2.61 -24.20
N VAL A 300 5.04 -2.51 -24.19
CA VAL A 300 4.20 -3.01 -25.31
C VAL A 300 4.57 -2.34 -26.63
N LEU A 301 4.73 -1.02 -26.63
CA LEU A 301 5.20 -0.27 -27.81
C LEU A 301 6.57 -0.76 -28.27
N GLY A 302 7.48 -1.09 -27.34
CA GLY A 302 8.79 -1.67 -27.63
C GLY A 302 8.70 -2.97 -28.43
N TYR A 303 7.80 -3.88 -28.06
CA TYR A 303 7.57 -5.13 -28.80
C TYR A 303 7.04 -4.90 -30.22
N TYR A 304 6.13 -3.93 -30.41
CA TYR A 304 5.67 -3.56 -31.75
C TYR A 304 6.77 -2.85 -32.56
N ALA A 305 7.60 -2.03 -31.92
CA ALA A 305 8.66 -1.26 -32.56
C ALA A 305 9.73 -2.15 -33.24
N GLU A 306 9.89 -3.40 -32.80
CA GLU A 306 10.78 -4.37 -33.46
C GLU A 306 10.47 -4.54 -34.96
N ARG A 307 9.19 -4.46 -35.35
CA ARG A 307 8.69 -4.77 -36.70
C ARG A 307 7.89 -3.65 -37.34
N ASN A 308 7.62 -2.55 -36.63
CA ASN A 308 6.74 -1.48 -37.09
C ASN A 308 7.37 -0.09 -36.90
N GLU A 309 7.58 0.64 -38.02
CA GLU A 309 8.20 1.95 -38.01
C GLU A 309 7.38 3.01 -37.28
N THR A 310 6.06 2.96 -37.34
CA THR A 310 5.18 3.93 -36.64
C THR A 310 5.28 3.76 -35.13
N ALA A 311 5.27 2.51 -34.63
CA ALA A 311 5.48 2.22 -33.20
C ALA A 311 6.87 2.66 -32.74
N ARG A 312 7.90 2.46 -33.58
CA ARG A 312 9.27 2.91 -33.34
C ARG A 312 9.36 4.44 -33.26
N ALA A 313 8.79 5.14 -34.23
CA ALA A 313 8.74 6.60 -34.22
C ALA A 313 8.02 7.14 -32.97
N ARG A 314 6.94 6.48 -32.54
CA ARG A 314 6.21 6.82 -31.32
C ARG A 314 7.09 6.64 -30.07
N LEU A 315 7.82 5.53 -29.97
CA LEU A 315 8.72 5.28 -28.86
C LEU A 315 9.84 6.34 -28.79
N PHE A 316 10.41 6.74 -29.94
CA PHE A 316 11.38 7.83 -30.01
C PHE A 316 10.78 9.19 -29.64
N GLN A 317 9.54 9.45 -30.01
CA GLN A 317 8.83 10.66 -29.59
C GLN A 317 8.64 10.69 -28.07
N THR A 318 8.26 9.55 -27.45
CA THR A 318 8.12 9.44 -26.00
C THR A 318 9.45 9.64 -25.27
N LEU A 319 10.55 9.10 -25.79
CA LEU A 319 11.90 9.34 -25.25
C LEU A 319 12.26 10.83 -25.20
N ARG A 320 11.85 11.61 -26.21
CA ARG A 320 12.18 13.05 -26.31
C ARG A 320 11.24 13.94 -25.52
N ASN A 321 9.95 13.68 -25.58
CA ASN A 321 8.88 14.59 -25.20
C ASN A 321 8.00 14.09 -24.05
N GLY A 322 8.14 12.84 -23.61
CA GLY A 322 7.40 12.26 -22.50
C GLY A 322 7.74 12.87 -21.15
N THR A 323 7.00 12.51 -20.13
CA THR A 323 7.35 12.82 -18.74
C THR A 323 8.73 12.24 -18.38
N LEU A 324 9.29 12.64 -17.24
CA LEU A 324 10.57 12.10 -16.79
C LEU A 324 10.52 10.56 -16.73
N TRP A 325 9.46 10.01 -16.15
CA TRP A 325 9.28 8.56 -16.03
C TRP A 325 9.09 7.86 -17.38
N GLU A 326 8.25 8.42 -18.26
CA GLU A 326 8.05 7.88 -19.59
C GLU A 326 9.33 7.86 -20.44
N ARG A 327 10.15 8.91 -20.34
CA ARG A 327 11.47 8.97 -21.02
C ARG A 327 12.43 7.89 -20.54
N GLU A 328 12.45 7.62 -19.22
CA GLU A 328 13.28 6.56 -18.64
C GLU A 328 12.83 5.18 -19.11
N LEU A 329 11.53 4.90 -19.05
CA LEU A 329 10.98 3.64 -19.53
C LEU A 329 11.22 3.45 -21.03
N SER A 330 11.09 4.54 -21.82
CA SER A 330 11.36 4.49 -23.27
C SER A 330 12.82 4.21 -23.57
N ALA A 331 13.78 4.76 -22.80
CA ALA A 331 15.19 4.44 -22.97
C ALA A 331 15.47 2.94 -22.77
N GLY A 332 14.91 2.34 -21.72
CA GLY A 332 14.97 0.91 -21.47
C GLY A 332 14.32 0.08 -22.58
N ALA A 333 13.11 0.46 -23.01
CA ALA A 333 12.39 -0.25 -24.07
C ALA A 333 13.14 -0.19 -25.42
N ILE A 334 13.72 0.95 -25.78
CA ILE A 334 14.55 1.10 -26.99
C ILE A 334 15.76 0.19 -26.91
N ALA A 335 16.47 0.20 -25.78
CA ALA A 335 17.65 -0.63 -25.58
C ALA A 335 17.34 -2.13 -25.60
N LYS A 336 16.16 -2.53 -25.11
CA LYS A 336 15.69 -3.94 -25.06
C LYS A 336 15.24 -4.47 -26.42
N HIS A 337 14.52 -3.66 -27.19
CA HIS A 337 13.74 -4.14 -28.32
C HIS A 337 14.33 -3.80 -29.70
N LEU A 338 15.17 -2.76 -29.82
CA LEU A 338 15.72 -2.38 -31.09
C LEU A 338 17.14 -2.90 -31.32
N PRO A 339 17.59 -3.07 -32.58
CA PRO A 339 18.99 -3.36 -32.87
C PRO A 339 19.90 -2.31 -32.24
N TRP A 340 20.96 -2.72 -31.59
CA TRP A 340 21.86 -1.79 -30.87
C TRP A 340 22.46 -0.72 -31.77
N SER A 341 22.71 -1.03 -33.05
CA SER A 341 23.16 -0.05 -34.07
C SER A 341 22.20 1.12 -34.22
N GLU A 342 20.88 0.89 -34.09
CA GLU A 342 19.85 1.92 -34.15
C GLU A 342 19.61 2.56 -32.78
N ALA A 343 19.51 1.74 -31.72
CA ALA A 343 19.29 2.20 -30.36
C ALA A 343 20.37 3.21 -29.92
N SER A 344 21.65 2.92 -30.19
CA SER A 344 22.78 3.76 -29.80
C SER A 344 22.81 5.14 -30.48
N GLU A 345 22.15 5.31 -31.64
CA GLU A 345 22.05 6.60 -32.32
C GLU A 345 21.10 7.57 -31.61
N VAL A 346 20.08 7.04 -30.91
CA VAL A 346 19.05 7.83 -30.22
C VAL A 346 19.22 7.90 -28.71
N LEU A 347 19.96 6.96 -28.12
CA LEU A 347 20.25 6.89 -26.68
C LEU A 347 21.52 7.72 -26.36
N THR A 348 21.44 9.03 -26.58
CA THR A 348 22.52 10.00 -26.32
C THR A 348 22.10 10.95 -25.19
N ASP A 349 23.08 11.52 -24.48
CA ASP A 349 22.86 12.50 -23.40
C ASP A 349 21.85 12.05 -22.33
N LEU A 350 21.98 10.79 -21.94
CA LEU A 350 21.04 10.15 -21.00
C LEU A 350 21.22 10.67 -19.57
N THR A 351 20.10 10.88 -18.88
CA THR A 351 20.10 11.12 -17.43
C THR A 351 20.52 9.85 -16.67
N PRO A 352 20.97 9.95 -15.40
CA PRO A 352 21.39 8.79 -14.62
C PRO A 352 20.35 7.65 -14.60
N TRP A 353 19.08 7.97 -14.43
CA TRP A 353 18.02 6.96 -14.43
C TRP A 353 17.72 6.36 -15.80
N GLN A 354 17.87 7.10 -16.87
CA GLN A 354 17.82 6.53 -18.23
C GLN A 354 18.97 5.55 -18.46
N ILE A 355 20.19 5.88 -18.01
CA ILE A 355 21.34 4.97 -18.05
C ILE A 355 21.03 3.69 -17.26
N VAL A 356 20.45 3.80 -16.06
CA VAL A 356 20.03 2.64 -15.24
C VAL A 356 19.10 1.74 -16.05
N ARG A 357 18.07 2.30 -16.70
CA ARG A 357 17.13 1.51 -17.52
C ARG A 357 17.80 0.83 -18.70
N VAL A 358 18.77 1.50 -19.34
CA VAL A 358 19.55 0.91 -20.43
C VAL A 358 20.42 -0.23 -19.91
N LEU A 359 21.12 -0.06 -18.80
CA LEU A 359 21.93 -1.11 -18.17
C LEU A 359 21.09 -2.34 -17.78
N GLU A 360 19.91 -2.13 -17.16
CA GLU A 360 18.97 -3.20 -16.84
C GLU A 360 18.52 -3.96 -18.10
N ALA A 361 18.13 -3.23 -19.14
CA ALA A 361 17.65 -3.80 -20.39
C ALA A 361 18.71 -4.60 -21.15
N THR A 362 19.98 -4.21 -21.02
CA THR A 362 21.11 -4.80 -21.78
C THR A 362 21.97 -5.75 -20.96
N ALA A 363 21.61 -6.04 -19.71
CA ALA A 363 22.43 -6.81 -18.78
C ALA A 363 22.97 -8.13 -19.38
N ALA A 364 22.10 -8.89 -20.05
CA ALA A 364 22.43 -10.18 -20.69
C ALA A 364 22.79 -10.06 -22.17
N MET A 365 22.83 -8.86 -22.75
CA MET A 365 23.11 -8.66 -24.16
C MET A 365 24.63 -8.58 -24.47
N PRO A 366 25.08 -8.95 -25.67
CA PRO A 366 26.51 -8.93 -26.00
C PRO A 366 27.22 -7.57 -25.78
N HIS A 367 26.52 -6.47 -26.08
CA HIS A 367 27.04 -5.10 -25.89
C HIS A 367 26.87 -4.58 -24.43
N GLY A 368 26.16 -5.31 -23.54
CA GLY A 368 25.98 -4.92 -22.15
C GLY A 368 27.33 -4.81 -21.40
N VAL A 369 28.29 -5.67 -21.68
CA VAL A 369 29.66 -5.60 -21.11
C VAL A 369 30.35 -4.28 -21.45
N GLU A 370 30.27 -3.84 -22.71
CA GLU A 370 30.87 -2.59 -23.14
C GLU A 370 30.20 -1.37 -22.50
N LEU A 371 28.87 -1.41 -22.34
CA LEU A 371 28.13 -0.36 -21.65
C LEU A 371 28.52 -0.29 -20.17
N ARG A 372 28.63 -1.41 -19.48
CA ARG A 372 29.06 -1.45 -18.08
C ARG A 372 30.49 -0.93 -17.93
N LYS A 373 31.40 -1.28 -18.81
CA LYS A 373 32.76 -0.70 -18.84
C LYS A 373 32.74 0.81 -19.05
N HIS A 374 31.91 1.29 -19.97
CA HIS A 374 31.78 2.72 -20.26
C HIS A 374 31.27 3.50 -19.03
N TYR A 375 30.29 2.97 -18.29
CA TYR A 375 29.68 3.65 -17.16
C TYR A 375 30.29 3.31 -15.79
N ALA A 376 31.27 2.42 -15.71
CA ALA A 376 31.89 1.97 -14.45
C ALA A 376 32.52 3.12 -13.63
N ALA A 377 33.00 4.18 -14.31
CA ALA A 377 33.56 5.37 -13.66
C ALA A 377 32.63 6.61 -13.75
N HIS A 378 31.33 6.42 -13.94
CA HIS A 378 30.37 7.52 -14.05
C HIS A 378 30.37 8.38 -12.78
N ALA A 379 30.16 9.70 -12.91
CA ALA A 379 30.19 10.64 -11.78
C ALA A 379 29.11 10.33 -10.74
N ASP A 380 27.93 9.93 -11.17
CA ASP A 380 26.79 9.60 -10.30
C ASP A 380 26.96 8.18 -9.72
N PRO A 381 26.96 8.01 -8.36
CA PRO A 381 27.08 6.71 -7.72
C PRO A 381 25.90 5.78 -8.02
N LEU A 382 24.70 6.31 -8.29
CA LEU A 382 23.55 5.52 -8.74
C LEU A 382 23.89 4.69 -9.98
N VAL A 383 24.54 5.30 -10.96
CA VAL A 383 24.95 4.64 -12.21
C VAL A 383 26.00 3.58 -11.92
N ARG A 384 27.05 3.90 -11.14
CA ARG A 384 28.12 2.95 -10.78
C ARG A 384 27.58 1.74 -10.00
N ALA A 385 26.66 1.96 -9.06
CA ALA A 385 26.00 0.88 -8.34
C ALA A 385 25.20 -0.03 -9.28
N ASN A 386 24.49 0.56 -10.25
CA ASN A 386 23.73 -0.19 -11.25
C ASN A 386 24.61 -0.89 -12.29
N VAL A 387 25.81 -0.40 -12.57
CA VAL A 387 26.81 -1.17 -13.33
C VAL A 387 27.06 -2.51 -12.65
N LEU A 388 27.35 -2.50 -11.36
CA LEU A 388 27.60 -3.73 -10.58
C LEU A 388 26.35 -4.61 -10.50
N ALA A 389 25.19 -4.04 -10.17
CA ALA A 389 23.92 -4.77 -10.04
C ALA A 389 23.58 -5.55 -11.34
N ASN A 390 23.99 -5.03 -12.51
CA ASN A 390 23.69 -5.61 -13.81
C ASN A 390 24.85 -6.48 -14.38
N ILE A 391 25.92 -6.75 -13.63
CA ILE A 391 26.88 -7.80 -14.00
C ILE A 391 26.18 -9.15 -13.77
N PRO A 392 26.03 -10.01 -14.81
CA PRO A 392 25.45 -11.33 -14.63
C PRO A 392 26.31 -12.20 -13.70
N GLU A 393 25.66 -13.03 -12.87
CA GLU A 393 26.38 -13.95 -11.97
C GLU A 393 27.40 -14.80 -12.71
N THR A 394 27.04 -15.35 -13.88
CA THR A 394 27.91 -16.15 -14.75
C THR A 394 29.00 -15.34 -15.46
N GLY A 395 28.89 -14.00 -15.41
CA GLY A 395 29.84 -13.07 -16.08
C GLY A 395 30.81 -12.39 -15.11
N ALA A 396 30.73 -12.65 -13.81
CA ALA A 396 31.48 -11.93 -12.78
C ALA A 396 33.01 -12.00 -13.00
N ASP A 397 33.55 -13.14 -13.41
CA ASP A 397 34.99 -13.29 -13.71
C ASP A 397 35.44 -12.45 -14.89
N ALA A 398 34.61 -12.31 -15.91
CA ALA A 398 34.93 -11.53 -17.11
C ALA A 398 34.96 -10.01 -16.85
N GLU A 399 34.32 -9.57 -15.78
CA GLU A 399 34.18 -8.16 -15.35
C GLU A 399 34.86 -7.92 -13.99
N ALA A 400 35.76 -8.82 -13.57
CA ALA A 400 36.42 -8.76 -12.26
C ALA A 400 37.20 -7.45 -12.02
N ASP A 401 37.67 -6.80 -13.07
CA ASP A 401 38.40 -5.51 -12.96
C ASP A 401 37.44 -4.38 -12.54
N ILE A 402 36.19 -4.36 -13.05
CA ILE A 402 35.13 -3.41 -12.63
C ILE A 402 34.82 -3.66 -11.17
N ILE A 403 34.58 -4.92 -10.78
CA ILE A 403 34.24 -5.30 -9.41
C ILE A 403 35.36 -4.88 -8.44
N ARG A 404 36.63 -5.18 -8.76
CA ARG A 404 37.79 -4.84 -7.91
C ARG A 404 37.97 -3.31 -7.77
N ALA A 405 37.82 -2.56 -8.86
CA ALA A 405 37.91 -1.10 -8.80
C ALA A 405 36.85 -0.49 -7.86
N ALA A 406 35.64 -1.07 -7.82
CA ALA A 406 34.54 -0.59 -7.02
C ALA A 406 34.65 -0.91 -5.52
N LEU A 407 35.55 -1.81 -5.09
CA LEU A 407 35.76 -2.13 -3.67
C LEU A 407 36.21 -0.94 -2.81
N THR A 408 36.81 0.06 -3.42
CA THR A 408 37.32 1.27 -2.76
C THR A 408 36.53 2.52 -3.16
N ASP A 409 35.35 2.35 -3.75
CA ASP A 409 34.49 3.48 -4.12
C ASP A 409 34.11 4.32 -2.89
N ALA A 410 34.00 5.62 -3.07
CA ALA A 410 33.59 6.52 -2.00
C ALA A 410 32.16 6.24 -1.50
N ASP A 411 31.29 5.75 -2.41
CA ASP A 411 29.90 5.46 -2.08
C ASP A 411 29.72 4.05 -1.52
N VAL A 412 29.04 3.95 -0.39
CA VAL A 412 28.82 2.69 0.34
C VAL A 412 27.99 1.68 -0.46
N ILE A 413 27.02 2.14 -1.26
CA ILE A 413 26.17 1.25 -2.07
C ILE A 413 26.94 0.67 -3.25
N VAL A 414 27.86 1.45 -3.83
CA VAL A 414 28.76 0.94 -4.86
C VAL A 414 29.66 -0.14 -4.28
N ARG A 415 30.25 0.08 -3.08
CA ARG A 415 31.05 -0.96 -2.41
C ARG A 415 30.20 -2.20 -2.05
N ALA A 416 28.95 -2.01 -1.60
CA ALA A 416 28.05 -3.12 -1.34
C ALA A 416 27.84 -4.00 -2.58
N GLY A 417 27.56 -3.38 -3.73
CA GLY A 417 27.44 -4.09 -5.01
C GLY A 417 28.73 -4.81 -5.41
N ALA A 418 29.89 -4.21 -5.14
CA ALA A 418 31.16 -4.85 -5.42
C ALA A 418 31.40 -6.10 -4.55
N TYR A 419 31.13 -6.03 -3.23
CA TYR A 419 31.25 -7.20 -2.35
C TYR A 419 30.25 -8.30 -2.75
N GLU A 420 29.04 -7.96 -3.10
CA GLU A 420 28.06 -8.93 -3.58
C GLU A 420 28.54 -9.64 -4.86
N ARG A 421 29.04 -8.89 -5.83
CA ARG A 421 29.55 -9.48 -7.10
C ARG A 421 30.81 -10.32 -6.92
N LEU A 422 31.67 -10.02 -5.95
CA LEU A 422 32.78 -10.90 -5.58
C LEU A 422 32.34 -12.32 -5.22
N GLY A 423 31.15 -12.45 -4.63
CA GLY A 423 30.58 -13.75 -4.28
C GLY A 423 30.24 -14.65 -5.46
N PHE A 424 30.26 -14.12 -6.69
CA PHE A 424 30.03 -14.87 -7.93
C PHE A 424 31.28 -15.08 -8.76
N THR A 425 32.46 -14.63 -8.29
CA THR A 425 33.74 -14.91 -8.96
C THR A 425 34.22 -16.31 -8.63
N SER A 426 35.03 -16.90 -9.53
CA SER A 426 35.59 -18.25 -9.34
C SER A 426 36.55 -18.35 -8.13
N ASP A 427 37.18 -17.25 -7.76
CA ASP A 427 38.06 -17.13 -6.59
C ASP A 427 37.48 -16.06 -5.62
N VAL A 428 36.66 -16.48 -4.67
CA VAL A 428 36.06 -15.57 -3.70
C VAL A 428 37.08 -15.15 -2.63
N PRO A 429 37.50 -13.87 -2.58
CA PRO A 429 38.56 -13.43 -1.68
C PRO A 429 38.04 -13.26 -0.25
N LEU A 430 37.84 -14.35 0.48
CA LEU A 430 37.26 -14.35 1.84
C LEU A 430 37.99 -13.40 2.82
N GLN A 431 39.29 -13.24 2.69
CA GLN A 431 40.05 -12.31 3.56
C GLN A 431 39.64 -10.86 3.29
N THR A 432 39.54 -10.48 2.02
CA THR A 432 39.03 -9.13 1.64
C THR A 432 37.66 -8.86 2.19
N LEU A 433 36.76 -9.87 2.16
CA LEU A 433 35.40 -9.73 2.72
C LEU A 433 35.39 -9.61 4.24
N ARG A 434 36.28 -10.35 4.95
CA ARG A 434 36.44 -10.21 6.41
C ARG A 434 36.99 -8.83 6.78
N ASP A 435 37.97 -8.34 6.03
CA ASP A 435 38.52 -6.99 6.22
C ASP A 435 37.45 -5.93 5.96
N ALA A 436 36.58 -6.14 5.00
CA ALA A 436 35.42 -5.28 4.72
C ALA A 436 34.43 -5.26 5.88
N VAL A 437 34.08 -6.41 6.48
CA VAL A 437 33.17 -6.47 7.63
C VAL A 437 33.66 -5.59 8.79
N GLU A 438 34.97 -5.52 9.00
CA GLU A 438 35.55 -4.69 10.06
C GLU A 438 35.69 -3.22 9.65
N SER A 439 36.14 -2.92 8.43
CA SER A 439 36.36 -1.54 7.96
C SER A 439 35.03 -0.78 7.76
N GLU A 440 33.96 -1.46 7.35
CA GLU A 440 32.63 -0.87 7.17
C GLU A 440 31.84 -0.72 8.49
N ARG A 441 32.43 -1.11 9.63
CA ARG A 441 31.76 -1.06 10.94
C ARG A 441 31.32 0.34 11.35
N THR A 442 32.05 1.36 10.92
CA THR A 442 31.78 2.76 11.23
C THR A 442 31.15 3.53 10.06
N ALA A 443 30.79 2.85 8.97
CA ALA A 443 30.08 3.47 7.87
C ALA A 443 28.70 3.95 8.32
N PRO A 444 28.20 5.05 7.75
CA PRO A 444 26.87 5.57 8.11
C PRO A 444 25.71 4.67 7.70
N MET A 445 25.98 3.67 6.87
CA MET A 445 25.00 2.67 6.39
C MET A 445 25.66 1.28 6.41
N ASN A 446 24.87 0.26 6.72
CA ASN A 446 25.36 -1.12 6.88
C ASN A 446 25.44 -1.92 5.57
N ASP A 447 25.04 -1.36 4.44
CA ASP A 447 24.80 -2.10 3.19
C ASP A 447 26.08 -2.84 2.73
N ALA A 448 27.20 -2.17 2.70
CA ALA A 448 28.49 -2.78 2.31
C ALA A 448 28.91 -3.89 3.29
N ARG A 449 28.73 -3.66 4.59
CA ARG A 449 29.02 -4.65 5.63
C ARG A 449 28.14 -5.88 5.51
N LEU A 450 26.85 -5.69 5.32
CA LEU A 450 25.86 -6.76 5.17
C LEU A 450 26.09 -7.55 3.87
N ALA A 451 26.46 -6.89 2.77
CA ALA A 451 26.83 -7.55 1.52
C ALA A 451 28.02 -8.49 1.70
N ALA A 452 29.08 -8.03 2.38
CA ALA A 452 30.24 -8.86 2.68
C ALA A 452 29.87 -10.06 3.59
N ILE A 453 29.06 -9.84 4.63
CA ILE A 453 28.55 -10.90 5.52
C ILE A 453 27.73 -11.92 4.73
N ALA A 454 26.87 -11.49 3.82
CA ALA A 454 26.01 -12.38 3.03
C ALA A 454 26.85 -13.33 2.13
N VAL A 455 27.97 -12.85 1.59
CA VAL A 455 28.88 -13.69 0.80
C VAL A 455 29.65 -14.65 1.71
N ILE A 456 30.17 -14.18 2.84
CA ILE A 456 30.86 -15.06 3.83
C ILE A 456 29.91 -16.14 4.33
N ALA A 457 28.64 -15.83 4.57
CA ALA A 457 27.63 -16.78 5.04
C ALA A 457 27.45 -17.98 4.10
N LYS A 458 27.63 -17.79 2.80
CA LYS A 458 27.53 -18.88 1.80
C LYS A 458 28.79 -19.77 1.77
N SER A 459 29.97 -19.20 2.10
CA SER A 459 31.25 -19.87 1.90
C SER A 459 31.91 -20.30 3.21
N ASP A 460 31.73 -19.54 4.30
CA ASP A 460 32.38 -19.76 5.60
C ASP A 460 31.52 -19.20 6.75
N ALA A 461 30.25 -19.64 6.85
CA ALA A 461 29.34 -19.21 7.91
C ALA A 461 29.91 -19.30 9.34
N PRO A 462 30.69 -20.35 9.73
CA PRO A 462 31.23 -20.42 11.09
C PRO A 462 32.11 -19.24 11.50
N SER A 463 32.78 -18.57 10.57
CA SER A 463 33.59 -17.39 10.86
C SER A 463 32.78 -16.16 11.28
N LEU A 464 31.47 -16.16 11.09
CA LEU A 464 30.55 -15.10 11.50
C LEU A 464 30.11 -15.22 12.96
N GLN A 465 30.51 -16.28 13.69
CA GLN A 465 30.10 -16.50 15.09
C GLN A 465 30.36 -15.30 16.01
N PRO A 466 31.45 -14.53 15.91
CA PRO A 466 31.66 -13.34 16.74
C PRO A 466 30.61 -12.24 16.51
N LEU A 467 30.02 -12.15 15.33
CA LEU A 467 29.04 -11.13 14.98
C LEU A 467 27.64 -11.40 15.57
N VAL A 468 27.41 -12.56 16.18
CA VAL A 468 26.17 -12.85 16.90
C VAL A 468 26.00 -11.94 18.13
N ALA A 469 27.09 -11.33 18.61
CA ALA A 469 27.07 -10.32 19.66
C ALA A 469 27.35 -8.88 19.15
N ASP A 470 27.25 -8.64 17.86
CA ASP A 470 27.49 -7.32 17.28
C ASP A 470 26.56 -6.25 17.87
N PRO A 471 27.01 -5.02 18.12
CA PRO A 471 26.17 -3.94 18.62
C PRO A 471 25.04 -3.57 17.63
N ASP A 472 25.30 -3.71 16.32
CA ASP A 472 24.27 -3.47 15.32
C ASP A 472 23.25 -4.63 15.29
N PRO A 473 21.96 -4.34 15.46
CA PRO A 473 20.91 -5.37 15.53
C PRO A 473 20.71 -6.15 14.24
N VAL A 474 20.88 -5.49 13.07
CA VAL A 474 20.72 -6.14 11.77
C VAL A 474 21.88 -7.09 11.49
N VAL A 475 23.12 -6.64 11.75
CA VAL A 475 24.32 -7.46 11.64
C VAL A 475 24.23 -8.69 12.54
N ARG A 476 23.82 -8.50 13.81
CA ARG A 476 23.65 -9.60 14.78
C ARG A 476 22.62 -10.62 14.31
N ARG A 477 21.48 -10.19 13.79
CA ARG A 477 20.44 -11.07 13.26
C ARG A 477 20.95 -11.88 12.07
N VAL A 478 21.51 -11.21 11.07
CA VAL A 478 22.02 -11.88 9.86
C VAL A 478 23.13 -12.89 10.18
N ALA A 479 24.03 -12.55 11.12
CA ALA A 479 25.05 -13.48 11.60
C ALA A 479 24.45 -14.68 12.34
N ALA A 480 23.48 -14.46 13.25
CA ALA A 480 22.81 -15.53 13.97
C ALA A 480 22.07 -16.51 13.05
N GLU A 481 21.41 -15.99 12.02
CA GLU A 481 20.77 -16.79 10.97
C GLU A 481 21.81 -17.63 10.21
N ALA A 482 22.92 -17.02 9.80
CA ALA A 482 23.97 -17.67 9.05
C ALA A 482 24.63 -18.84 9.83
N VAL A 483 24.91 -18.64 11.13
CA VAL A 483 25.52 -19.67 11.99
C VAL A 483 24.49 -20.63 12.60
N LYS A 484 23.19 -20.44 12.32
CA LYS A 484 22.08 -21.21 12.93
C LYS A 484 22.13 -21.19 14.46
N ALA A 485 22.31 -20.00 15.05
CA ALA A 485 22.39 -19.85 16.49
C ALA A 485 21.12 -20.37 17.18
N ALA A 486 21.27 -21.13 18.26
CA ALA A 486 20.18 -21.81 18.95
C ALA A 486 19.26 -20.86 19.74
N ALA A 487 19.70 -19.63 20.04
CA ALA A 487 18.92 -18.65 20.78
C ALA A 487 19.16 -17.24 20.24
N TYR A 488 18.08 -16.49 20.16
CA TYR A 488 18.13 -15.07 19.88
C TYR A 488 18.55 -14.31 21.13
N THR A 489 19.55 -13.46 21.02
CA THR A 489 19.95 -12.58 22.12
C THR A 489 19.12 -11.30 22.05
N PRO A 490 18.37 -10.94 23.12
CA PRO A 490 17.62 -9.70 23.16
C PRO A 490 18.50 -8.49 22.84
N LEU A 491 17.93 -7.53 22.14
CA LEU A 491 18.64 -6.35 21.70
C LEU A 491 18.82 -5.38 22.86
N THR A 492 19.98 -4.75 22.93
CA THR A 492 20.16 -3.54 23.71
C THR A 492 19.57 -2.38 22.92
N VAL A 493 18.43 -1.85 23.35
CA VAL A 493 17.85 -0.65 22.77
C VAL A 493 18.35 0.59 23.48
N SER A 494 18.49 1.67 22.76
CA SER A 494 18.99 2.94 23.30
C SER A 494 17.92 3.81 23.96
N ARG A 495 16.64 3.43 23.88
CA ARG A 495 15.53 4.22 24.45
C ARG A 495 15.36 3.95 25.94
N THR A 496 15.18 5.01 26.72
CA THR A 496 14.87 4.97 28.13
C THR A 496 13.38 4.72 28.38
N PRO A 497 12.97 4.29 29.60
CA PRO A 497 11.55 4.20 29.95
C PRO A 497 10.78 5.50 29.76
N GLU A 498 11.43 6.65 30.00
CA GLU A 498 10.86 7.97 29.83
C GLU A 498 10.57 8.30 28.36
N GLU A 499 11.46 7.90 27.44
CA GLU A 499 11.27 8.04 26.00
C GLU A 499 10.11 7.17 25.50
N TYR A 500 9.97 5.93 26.02
CA TYR A 500 8.78 5.12 25.70
C TYR A 500 7.50 5.76 26.24
N ALA A 501 7.53 6.32 27.46
CA ALA A 501 6.39 7.01 28.01
C ALA A 501 6.02 8.27 27.22
N GLU A 502 6.98 8.97 26.63
CA GLU A 502 6.75 10.10 25.73
C GLU A 502 6.07 9.64 24.44
N ILE A 503 6.58 8.57 23.81
CA ILE A 503 5.98 7.98 22.61
C ILE A 503 4.54 7.55 22.89
N VAL A 504 4.27 6.90 24.03
CA VAL A 504 2.93 6.47 24.41
C VAL A 504 1.99 7.65 24.64
N ARG A 505 2.43 8.72 25.31
CA ARG A 505 1.61 9.92 25.49
C ARG A 505 1.22 10.54 24.13
N TRP A 506 2.22 10.68 23.27
CA TRP A 506 1.99 11.21 21.93
C TRP A 506 1.05 10.30 21.12
N SER A 507 1.26 8.99 21.16
CA SER A 507 0.46 8.06 20.34
C SER A 507 -1.02 7.99 20.75
N ARG A 508 -1.38 8.43 21.94
CA ARG A 508 -2.76 8.47 22.42
C ARG A 508 -3.57 9.64 21.85
N GLU A 509 -2.87 10.66 21.36
CA GLU A 509 -3.50 11.77 20.66
C GLU A 509 -3.58 11.46 19.16
N PRO A 510 -4.60 11.97 18.47
CA PRO A 510 -4.68 11.83 17.02
C PRO A 510 -3.69 12.74 16.31
N HIS A 511 -3.11 12.23 15.23
CA HIS A 511 -2.15 12.99 14.42
C HIS A 511 -2.45 12.80 12.93
N THR A 512 -2.24 13.87 12.16
CA THR A 512 -2.28 13.80 10.70
C THR A 512 -0.98 14.30 10.10
N ALA A 513 -0.75 13.91 8.86
CA ALA A 513 0.38 14.40 8.08
C ALA A 513 -0.09 14.83 6.70
N THR A 514 0.45 15.94 6.21
CA THR A 514 0.27 16.38 4.83
C THR A 514 1.60 16.27 4.10
N ILE A 515 1.65 15.41 3.07
CA ILE A 515 2.77 15.33 2.15
C ILE A 515 2.52 16.37 1.06
N HIS A 516 3.23 17.48 1.11
CA HIS A 516 3.19 18.51 0.07
C HIS A 516 4.09 18.09 -1.08
N MET A 517 3.52 17.89 -2.25
CA MET A 517 4.24 17.52 -3.47
C MET A 517 4.09 18.58 -4.54
N THR A 518 4.95 18.53 -5.55
CA THR A 518 4.82 19.40 -6.74
C THR A 518 3.53 19.14 -7.52
N ARG A 519 2.94 17.94 -7.38
CA ARG A 519 1.70 17.52 -8.05
C ARG A 519 0.43 17.84 -7.25
N GLY A 520 0.54 18.12 -5.96
CA GLY A 520 -0.58 18.36 -5.04
C GLY A 520 -0.29 17.79 -3.65
N ASN A 521 -1.29 17.72 -2.80
CA ASN A 521 -1.14 17.23 -1.43
C ASN A 521 -1.69 15.81 -1.28
N ILE A 522 -1.03 15.02 -0.42
CA ILE A 522 -1.55 13.74 0.09
C ILE A 522 -1.75 13.92 1.59
N GLU A 523 -2.98 13.71 2.06
CA GLU A 523 -3.29 13.83 3.48
C GLU A 523 -3.44 12.46 4.13
N LEU A 524 -2.74 12.26 5.24
CA LEU A 524 -2.62 11.00 5.97
C LEU A 524 -3.18 11.13 7.38
N ALA A 525 -3.99 10.17 7.83
CA ALA A 525 -4.17 9.90 9.25
C ALA A 525 -3.06 8.96 9.73
N LEU A 526 -2.35 9.34 10.79
CA LEU A 526 -1.34 8.49 11.40
C LEU A 526 -1.98 7.49 12.37
N LEU A 527 -1.63 6.22 12.25
CA LEU A 527 -2.10 5.15 13.10
C LEU A 527 -1.21 5.02 14.34
N SER A 528 -1.11 6.10 15.09
CA SER A 528 -0.15 6.24 16.19
C SER A 528 -0.36 5.22 17.31
N GLN A 529 -1.60 4.76 17.56
CA GLN A 529 -1.87 3.72 18.57
C GLN A 529 -1.54 2.31 18.06
N GLU A 530 -1.64 2.06 16.75
CA GLU A 530 -1.37 0.76 16.12
C GLU A 530 0.14 0.52 15.93
N ALA A 531 0.88 1.58 15.64
CA ALA A 531 2.32 1.55 15.40
C ALA A 531 3.01 2.78 16.02
N PRO A 532 3.04 2.87 17.36
CA PRO A 532 3.48 4.07 18.08
C PRO A 532 4.91 4.50 17.76
N VAL A 533 5.87 3.59 17.72
CA VAL A 533 7.27 3.91 17.42
C VAL A 533 7.44 4.31 15.97
N THR A 534 6.77 3.63 15.05
CA THR A 534 6.85 3.90 13.61
C THR A 534 6.24 5.25 13.25
N ALA A 535 5.04 5.54 13.75
CA ALA A 535 4.36 6.82 13.53
C ALA A 535 5.12 7.99 14.17
N TRP A 536 5.62 7.80 15.40
CA TRP A 536 6.48 8.77 16.08
C TRP A 536 7.76 9.05 15.28
N ASN A 537 8.46 7.99 14.84
CA ASN A 537 9.67 8.13 14.01
C ASN A 537 9.40 8.93 12.73
N PHE A 538 8.34 8.59 12.01
CA PHE A 538 7.93 9.33 10.81
C PHE A 538 7.67 10.80 11.12
N ALA A 539 6.91 11.09 12.20
CA ALA A 539 6.62 12.45 12.61
C ALA A 539 7.88 13.24 13.01
N GLN A 540 8.82 12.61 13.75
CA GLN A 540 10.08 13.25 14.13
C GLN A 540 10.97 13.55 12.92
N LEU A 541 11.04 12.65 11.94
CA LEU A 541 11.77 12.87 10.69
C LEU A 541 11.14 14.02 9.88
N ALA A 542 9.81 14.07 9.79
CA ALA A 542 9.09 15.15 9.12
C ALA A 542 9.36 16.52 9.79
N LYS A 543 9.29 16.60 11.13
CA LYS A 543 9.61 17.82 11.88
C LYS A 543 11.05 18.31 11.67
N LYS A 544 11.98 17.37 11.47
CA LYS A 544 13.39 17.67 11.14
C LYS A 544 13.59 18.02 9.66
N LYS A 545 12.50 18.10 8.86
CA LYS A 545 12.55 18.34 7.41
C LYS A 545 13.37 17.31 6.65
N TYR A 546 13.45 16.09 7.18
CA TYR A 546 14.24 15.00 6.61
C TYR A 546 13.75 14.59 5.22
N PHE A 547 12.45 14.72 4.97
CA PHE A 547 11.81 14.38 3.71
C PHE A 547 11.82 15.51 2.67
N ASP A 548 12.30 16.71 3.04
CA ASP A 548 12.30 17.84 2.12
C ASP A 548 13.16 17.55 0.89
N ASN A 549 12.59 17.77 -0.28
CA ASN A 549 13.22 17.51 -1.57
C ASN A 549 13.53 16.04 -1.89
N THR A 550 13.01 15.08 -1.14
CA THR A 550 12.99 13.67 -1.56
C THR A 550 11.99 13.47 -2.69
N SER A 551 11.95 12.30 -3.29
CA SER A 551 11.02 11.97 -4.36
C SER A 551 10.39 10.58 -4.16
N PHE A 552 9.29 10.33 -4.86
CA PHE A 552 8.79 8.97 -5.04
C PHE A 552 9.64 8.27 -6.09
N MET A 553 10.69 7.57 -5.65
CA MET A 553 11.69 6.96 -6.52
C MET A 553 11.27 5.59 -7.08
N ARG A 554 10.25 4.97 -6.52
CA ARG A 554 9.67 3.72 -7.01
C ARG A 554 8.16 3.87 -7.15
N VAL A 555 7.68 3.75 -8.37
CA VAL A 555 6.25 3.72 -8.69
C VAL A 555 5.98 2.43 -9.46
N VAL A 556 5.10 1.60 -8.92
CA VAL A 556 4.65 0.36 -9.56
C VAL A 556 3.14 0.47 -9.74
N PRO A 557 2.66 0.63 -10.98
CA PRO A 557 1.24 0.76 -11.25
C PRO A 557 0.40 -0.34 -10.60
N ASN A 558 -0.75 0.01 -10.06
CA ASN A 558 -1.67 -0.88 -9.33
C ASN A 558 -1.08 -1.54 -8.07
N PHE A 559 0.12 -1.17 -7.66
CA PHE A 559 0.75 -1.71 -6.47
C PHE A 559 1.03 -0.60 -5.46
N VAL A 560 2.16 0.10 -5.58
CA VAL A 560 2.58 1.12 -4.60
C VAL A 560 3.30 2.29 -5.27
N ILE A 561 3.28 3.43 -4.58
CA ILE A 561 4.31 4.47 -4.68
C ILE A 561 5.18 4.41 -3.43
N GLN A 562 6.50 4.51 -3.57
CA GLN A 562 7.47 4.43 -2.48
C GLN A 562 8.41 5.62 -2.50
N GLY A 563 8.57 6.27 -1.34
CA GLY A 563 9.40 7.45 -1.13
C GLY A 563 10.07 7.45 0.24
N GLY A 564 10.56 8.62 0.67
CA GLY A 564 11.19 8.80 1.98
C GLY A 564 12.68 8.44 2.04
N ASP A 565 13.32 8.26 0.88
CA ASP A 565 14.74 8.04 0.75
C ASP A 565 15.48 9.37 0.48
N PRO A 566 16.40 9.81 1.37
CA PRO A 566 17.15 11.04 1.16
C PRO A 566 18.13 10.98 -0.03
N ARG A 567 18.51 9.78 -0.48
CA ARG A 567 19.40 9.59 -1.63
C ARG A 567 18.63 9.55 -2.96
N ASN A 568 17.34 9.30 -2.93
CA ASN A 568 16.48 9.10 -4.10
C ASN A 568 16.94 7.94 -5.03
N ASP A 569 17.57 6.91 -4.48
CA ASP A 569 18.10 5.73 -5.19
C ASP A 569 17.64 4.39 -4.59
N MET A 570 16.71 4.41 -3.65
CA MET A 570 16.14 3.31 -2.89
C MET A 570 17.04 2.72 -1.79
N ASN A 571 18.23 3.28 -1.57
CA ASN A 571 19.19 2.74 -0.61
C ASN A 571 19.39 3.65 0.61
N GLY A 572 18.81 4.85 0.64
CA GLY A 572 18.98 5.79 1.74
C GLY A 572 18.09 5.49 2.94
N GLY A 573 18.57 5.90 4.12
CA GLY A 573 17.86 5.79 5.38
C GLY A 573 18.40 6.77 6.42
N PRO A 574 17.82 6.81 7.65
CA PRO A 574 18.16 7.80 8.68
C PRO A 574 19.44 7.46 9.46
N GLY A 575 20.17 6.40 9.09
CA GLY A 575 21.36 5.92 9.78
C GLY A 575 21.06 5.04 11.00
N TYR A 576 19.81 4.63 11.18
CA TYR A 576 19.38 3.68 12.19
C TYR A 576 18.17 2.88 11.67
N ALA A 577 17.85 1.79 12.33
CA ALA A 577 16.66 0.99 12.08
C ALA A 577 15.70 1.02 13.27
N ILE A 578 14.41 0.90 12.99
CA ILE A 578 13.35 0.70 13.97
C ILE A 578 12.72 -0.67 13.80
N ARG A 579 12.11 -1.15 14.86
CA ARG A 579 11.42 -2.43 14.88
C ARG A 579 10.14 -2.40 14.11
N ASP A 580 9.78 -3.55 13.57
CA ASP A 580 8.48 -3.80 13.01
C ASP A 580 7.41 -3.80 14.10
N GLU A 581 6.34 -3.05 13.87
CA GLU A 581 5.14 -3.00 14.68
C GLU A 581 3.97 -3.59 13.90
N ILE A 582 4.13 -4.84 13.44
CA ILE A 582 3.09 -5.54 12.68
C ILE A 582 1.79 -5.54 13.48
N ASN A 583 0.69 -5.23 12.82
CA ASN A 583 -0.63 -5.02 13.42
C ASN A 583 -1.75 -5.64 12.56
N LEU A 584 -2.98 -5.64 13.09
CA LEU A 584 -4.14 -6.25 12.44
C LEU A 584 -4.67 -5.44 11.25
N GLN A 585 -4.14 -4.24 11.01
CA GLN A 585 -4.53 -3.42 9.87
C GLN A 585 -4.25 -4.13 8.56
N LYS A 586 -5.08 -3.88 7.54
CA LYS A 586 -4.97 -4.53 6.23
C LYS A 586 -4.51 -3.53 5.17
N TYR A 587 -3.71 -4.00 4.22
CA TYR A 587 -3.25 -3.21 3.08
C TYR A 587 -4.38 -3.03 2.07
N THR A 588 -5.36 -2.20 2.42
CA THR A 588 -6.36 -1.69 1.48
C THR A 588 -5.78 -0.54 0.66
N ARG A 589 -6.53 -0.01 -0.31
CA ARG A 589 -6.14 1.20 -1.04
C ARG A 589 -5.84 2.36 -0.09
N GLY A 590 -4.73 3.06 -0.30
CA GLY A 590 -4.29 4.19 0.51
C GLY A 590 -3.67 3.82 1.86
N ALA A 591 -3.38 2.53 2.11
CA ALA A 591 -2.61 2.16 3.29
C ALA A 591 -1.17 2.63 3.15
N VAL A 592 -0.62 3.18 4.25
CA VAL A 592 0.76 3.65 4.33
C VAL A 592 1.57 2.68 5.17
N GLY A 593 2.56 2.06 4.54
CA GLY A 593 3.42 1.05 5.16
C GLY A 593 4.87 1.46 5.24
N MET A 594 5.59 0.97 6.25
CA MET A 594 7.04 1.12 6.38
C MET A 594 7.74 0.16 5.41
N ALA A 595 8.61 0.69 4.55
CA ALA A 595 9.43 -0.14 3.68
C ALA A 595 10.57 -0.80 4.46
N LEU A 596 10.86 -2.06 4.13
CA LEU A 596 11.81 -2.91 4.84
C LEU A 596 12.77 -3.60 3.86
N SER A 597 13.99 -3.84 4.31
CA SER A 597 14.98 -4.75 3.70
C SER A 597 15.13 -6.04 4.52
N GLY A 598 14.02 -6.54 5.06
CA GLY A 598 13.92 -7.66 5.97
C GLY A 598 13.34 -7.23 7.34
N PRO A 599 13.10 -8.16 8.25
CA PRO A 599 12.52 -7.86 9.55
C PRO A 599 13.36 -6.86 10.36
N ASP A 600 12.67 -5.94 11.07
CA ASP A 600 13.30 -4.96 11.96
C ASP A 600 14.31 -4.01 11.27
N THR A 601 14.06 -3.67 10.00
CA THR A 601 14.91 -2.75 9.22
C THR A 601 14.19 -1.46 8.81
N GLY A 602 13.05 -1.15 9.42
CA GLY A 602 12.34 0.10 9.18
C GLY A 602 13.21 1.34 9.41
N GLY A 603 13.06 2.37 8.61
CA GLY A 603 13.84 3.60 8.72
C GLY A 603 13.02 4.83 8.37
N SER A 604 13.28 5.40 7.19
CA SER A 604 12.55 6.55 6.67
C SER A 604 11.70 6.24 5.45
N GLN A 605 11.99 5.16 4.72
CA GLN A 605 11.27 4.83 3.51
C GLN A 605 9.88 4.29 3.82
N PHE A 606 8.88 4.80 3.11
CA PHE A 606 7.49 4.39 3.23
C PHE A 606 6.86 4.20 1.86
N PHE A 607 5.77 3.45 1.82
CA PHE A 607 5.00 3.28 0.60
C PHE A 607 3.50 3.47 0.83
N ILE A 608 2.79 3.86 -0.24
CA ILE A 608 1.33 4.03 -0.26
C ILE A 608 0.76 3.09 -1.31
N THR A 609 -0.25 2.31 -0.97
CA THR A 609 -0.87 1.34 -1.87
C THR A 609 -1.87 1.98 -2.83
N HIS A 610 -1.75 1.69 -4.14
CA HIS A 610 -2.72 2.10 -5.16
C HIS A 610 -4.03 1.30 -5.08
N SER A 611 -3.94 0.02 -4.78
CA SER A 611 -5.05 -0.92 -4.70
C SER A 611 -4.85 -1.87 -3.52
N PRO A 612 -5.85 -2.66 -3.12
CA PRO A 612 -5.68 -3.63 -2.04
C PRO A 612 -4.53 -4.61 -2.31
N GLN A 613 -3.66 -4.81 -1.32
CA GLN A 613 -2.48 -5.66 -1.41
C GLN A 613 -2.42 -6.69 -0.25
N PRO A 614 -3.37 -7.63 -0.16
CA PRO A 614 -3.47 -8.54 0.98
C PRO A 614 -2.23 -9.40 1.23
N HIS A 615 -1.37 -9.57 0.24
CA HIS A 615 -0.12 -10.33 0.41
C HIS A 615 0.92 -9.60 1.27
N LEU A 616 0.73 -8.30 1.51
CA LEU A 616 1.57 -7.50 2.42
C LEU A 616 1.08 -7.57 3.87
N ASP A 617 -0.16 -8.05 4.11
CA ASP A 617 -0.74 -8.14 5.44
C ASP A 617 0.12 -9.01 6.35
N GLY A 618 0.45 -8.49 7.53
CA GLY A 618 1.33 -9.16 8.49
C GLY A 618 2.81 -9.19 8.10
N GLY A 619 3.21 -8.61 6.96
CA GLY A 619 4.60 -8.55 6.51
C GLY A 619 5.27 -7.19 6.69
N TYR A 620 4.48 -6.14 6.81
CA TYR A 620 4.96 -4.76 6.92
C TYR A 620 4.10 -3.98 7.90
N THR A 621 4.72 -3.07 8.66
CA THR A 621 4.02 -2.19 9.59
C THR A 621 3.15 -1.20 8.83
N ILE A 622 1.83 -1.22 9.06
CA ILE A 622 0.93 -0.16 8.62
C ILE A 622 0.90 0.91 9.70
N PHE A 623 1.29 2.14 9.36
CA PHE A 623 1.34 3.25 10.32
C PHE A 623 0.54 4.48 9.90
N GLY A 624 -0.14 4.42 8.75
CA GLY A 624 -0.97 5.52 8.26
C GLY A 624 -1.97 5.09 7.21
N ARG A 625 -2.87 6.03 6.88
CA ARG A 625 -3.88 5.85 5.85
C ARG A 625 -4.17 7.18 5.17
N VAL A 626 -4.17 7.16 3.85
CA VAL A 626 -4.54 8.33 3.04
C VAL A 626 -6.05 8.56 3.17
N TYR A 627 -6.45 9.78 3.50
CA TYR A 627 -7.85 10.18 3.52
C TYR A 627 -8.18 11.27 2.49
N ASP A 628 -7.16 11.94 1.91
CA ASP A 628 -7.32 12.84 0.76
C ASP A 628 -6.11 12.78 -0.18
N GLY A 629 -6.31 13.10 -1.46
CA GLY A 629 -5.26 13.10 -2.48
C GLY A 629 -5.08 11.77 -3.20
N MET A 630 -5.90 10.73 -2.94
CA MET A 630 -5.73 9.41 -3.59
C MET A 630 -5.83 9.49 -5.12
N SER A 631 -6.97 9.90 -5.66
CA SER A 631 -7.20 9.85 -7.11
C SER A 631 -6.47 10.94 -7.88
N GLY A 632 -6.35 12.14 -7.28
CA GLY A 632 -5.74 13.30 -7.93
C GLY A 632 -4.22 13.35 -7.83
N VAL A 633 -3.63 12.72 -6.82
CA VAL A 633 -2.19 12.78 -6.55
C VAL A 633 -1.56 11.41 -6.53
N VAL A 634 -1.98 10.50 -5.61
CA VAL A 634 -1.33 9.18 -5.47
C VAL A 634 -1.39 8.37 -6.77
N ASP A 635 -2.58 8.26 -7.39
CA ASP A 635 -2.75 7.51 -8.64
C ASP A 635 -2.01 8.12 -9.83
N GLN A 636 -1.80 9.44 -9.81
CA GLN A 636 -1.11 10.17 -10.86
C GLN A 636 0.38 10.38 -10.56
N THR A 637 0.87 9.91 -9.41
CA THR A 637 2.28 10.05 -9.05
C THR A 637 3.16 9.23 -10.00
N GLU A 638 4.14 9.91 -10.56
CA GLU A 638 5.15 9.32 -11.42
C GLU A 638 6.49 9.21 -10.68
N ARG A 639 7.35 8.30 -11.12
CA ARG A 639 8.68 8.19 -10.56
C ARG A 639 9.44 9.52 -10.74
N GLY A 640 10.02 10.00 -9.66
CA GLY A 640 10.73 11.28 -9.63
C GLY A 640 9.87 12.47 -9.20
N ASP A 641 8.56 12.30 -8.99
CA ASP A 641 7.73 13.35 -8.41
C ASP A 641 8.23 13.72 -7.01
N ARG A 642 8.39 15.02 -6.76
CA ARG A 642 9.08 15.53 -5.58
C ARG A 642 8.15 15.80 -4.42
N VAL A 643 8.60 15.37 -3.25
CA VAL A 643 8.09 15.80 -1.95
C VAL A 643 8.74 17.14 -1.61
N VAL A 644 7.94 18.21 -1.51
CA VAL A 644 8.42 19.54 -1.12
C VAL A 644 8.73 19.55 0.37
N THR A 645 7.78 19.07 1.18
CA THR A 645 7.92 18.90 2.64
C THR A 645 6.80 17.99 3.15
N ILE A 646 6.96 17.46 4.37
CA ILE A 646 5.89 16.78 5.09
C ILE A 646 5.60 17.59 6.36
N ALA A 647 4.35 18.05 6.51
CA ALA A 647 3.87 18.74 7.68
C ALA A 647 3.10 17.78 8.60
N ILE A 648 3.34 17.86 9.91
CA ILE A 648 2.60 17.10 10.93
C ILE A 648 1.67 18.06 11.66
N ASP A 649 0.38 17.72 11.72
CA ASP A 649 -0.58 18.36 12.60
C ASP A 649 -0.76 17.47 13.85
N GLU A 650 -0.38 18.01 14.99
CA GLU A 650 -0.45 17.33 16.29
C GLU A 650 -1.79 17.50 16.98
N HIS A 651 -2.62 18.45 16.50
CA HIS A 651 -3.93 18.74 17.06
C HIS A 651 -4.95 18.92 15.94
N PRO A 652 -5.09 17.92 15.02
CA PRO A 652 -6.08 18.03 13.98
C PRO A 652 -7.47 18.19 14.61
N PRO A 653 -8.38 18.96 14.01
CA PRO A 653 -9.76 19.00 14.45
C PRO A 653 -10.36 17.61 14.32
N VAL A 654 -10.30 16.86 15.42
CA VAL A 654 -10.72 15.45 15.46
C VAL A 654 -12.18 15.36 15.80
N ALA A 655 -12.85 14.60 15.01
CA ALA A 655 -14.06 13.96 15.43
C ALA A 655 -14.07 12.54 14.83
N ASP A 656 -14.55 11.61 15.64
CA ASP A 656 -14.57 10.18 15.39
C ASP A 656 -15.00 9.77 13.98
N ILE A 657 -14.06 9.43 13.12
CA ILE A 657 -14.34 8.61 11.96
C ILE A 657 -13.72 7.26 12.20
N SER A 658 -14.54 6.26 12.44
CA SER A 658 -14.11 4.89 12.53
C SER A 658 -14.01 4.31 11.11
N ILE A 659 -12.80 4.26 10.57
CA ILE A 659 -12.49 3.34 9.47
C ILE A 659 -11.66 2.22 10.07
N SER A 660 -12.24 1.07 10.25
CA SER A 660 -11.54 -0.12 10.75
C SER A 660 -10.65 0.17 11.98
N ASN A 661 -11.18 0.88 13.01
CA ASN A 661 -10.48 1.32 14.22
C ASN A 661 -9.59 2.58 14.10
N VAL A 662 -9.63 3.32 12.99
CA VAL A 662 -8.92 4.59 12.84
C VAL A 662 -9.88 5.75 12.97
N SER A 663 -9.57 6.71 13.83
CA SER A 663 -10.31 7.98 13.87
C SER A 663 -9.76 8.90 12.77
N LEU A 664 -10.56 9.16 11.74
CA LEU A 664 -10.30 10.20 10.75
C LEU A 664 -10.95 11.52 11.19
N PRO A 665 -10.48 12.68 10.70
CA PRO A 665 -11.16 13.94 10.95
C PRO A 665 -12.62 13.87 10.53
N LEU A 666 -13.55 14.31 11.41
CA LEU A 666 -14.98 14.37 11.11
C LEU A 666 -15.22 15.51 10.12
N GLU A 667 -15.76 15.16 8.97
CA GLU A 667 -16.32 16.18 8.09
C GLU A 667 -17.69 16.61 8.63
N VAL A 668 -17.87 17.88 8.88
CA VAL A 668 -19.13 18.50 9.32
C VAL A 668 -19.38 19.74 8.49
N GLY A 669 -20.56 19.84 7.91
CA GLY A 669 -20.95 20.97 7.07
C GLY A 669 -21.20 20.62 5.60
N PRO A 670 -21.36 21.62 4.74
CA PRO A 670 -21.61 21.42 3.33
C PRO A 670 -20.45 20.71 2.64
N MET A 671 -20.78 19.73 1.78
CA MET A 671 -19.83 18.95 1.02
C MET A 671 -20.15 19.03 -0.47
N THR A 672 -19.12 18.94 -1.32
CA THR A 672 -19.30 18.68 -2.76
C THR A 672 -19.16 17.18 -3.05
N ALA A 673 -19.71 16.73 -4.18
CA ALA A 673 -19.56 15.34 -4.62
C ALA A 673 -18.08 14.96 -4.76
N ASP A 674 -17.26 15.83 -5.34
CA ASP A 674 -15.82 15.60 -5.50
C ASP A 674 -15.11 15.47 -4.15
N ARG A 675 -15.45 16.32 -3.18
CA ARG A 675 -14.91 16.24 -1.84
C ARG A 675 -15.32 14.94 -1.13
N LEU A 676 -16.56 14.49 -1.30
CA LEU A 676 -17.00 13.20 -0.77
C LEU A 676 -16.23 12.04 -1.36
N LEU A 677 -16.06 12.02 -2.70
CA LEU A 677 -15.34 10.96 -3.39
C LEU A 677 -13.85 10.92 -3.03
N SER A 678 -13.25 12.06 -2.71
CA SER A 678 -11.86 12.14 -2.26
C SER A 678 -11.68 11.83 -0.76
N ARG A 679 -12.65 12.25 0.08
CA ARG A 679 -12.54 12.17 1.55
C ARG A 679 -13.00 10.86 2.15
N VAL A 680 -13.95 10.16 1.53
CA VAL A 680 -14.49 8.93 2.08
C VAL A 680 -13.91 7.73 1.33
N PRO A 681 -13.12 6.90 1.98
CA PRO A 681 -12.56 5.71 1.35
C PRO A 681 -13.64 4.86 0.71
N ASP A 682 -13.31 4.27 -0.44
CA ASP A 682 -14.17 3.40 -1.23
C ASP A 682 -15.42 4.05 -1.88
N TYR A 683 -15.73 5.35 -1.64
CA TYR A 683 -16.87 5.99 -2.29
C TYR A 683 -16.75 6.00 -3.81
N ALA A 684 -15.58 6.36 -4.33
CA ALA A 684 -15.32 6.36 -5.77
C ALA A 684 -15.47 4.95 -6.37
N GLN A 685 -14.93 3.93 -5.67
CA GLN A 685 -15.06 2.54 -6.10
C GLN A 685 -16.50 2.06 -6.03
N ARG A 686 -17.21 2.27 -4.93
CA ARG A 686 -18.61 1.87 -4.75
C ARG A 686 -19.53 2.57 -5.74
N LYS A 687 -19.26 3.85 -6.08
CA LYS A 687 -19.96 4.58 -7.13
C LYS A 687 -19.77 3.92 -8.50
N THR A 688 -18.55 3.50 -8.81
CA THR A 688 -18.22 2.82 -10.07
C THR A 688 -18.84 1.43 -10.15
N ASP A 689 -18.90 0.72 -9.02
CA ASP A 689 -19.43 -0.64 -8.94
C ASP A 689 -20.96 -0.71 -9.02
N TYR A 690 -21.64 0.39 -8.69
CA TYR A 690 -23.10 0.43 -8.77
C TYR A 690 -23.56 0.69 -10.21
N VAL A 691 -24.47 -0.16 -10.68
CA VAL A 691 -25.08 -0.04 -12.02
C VAL A 691 -26.57 0.15 -11.83
N PRO A 692 -27.09 1.40 -11.97
CA PRO A 692 -28.51 1.66 -11.87
C PRO A 692 -29.30 0.99 -13.02
N ASP A 693 -30.55 0.66 -12.77
CA ASP A 693 -31.46 0.21 -13.84
C ASP A 693 -31.83 1.40 -14.76
N GLY A 694 -31.31 1.38 -15.99
CA GLY A 694 -31.55 2.42 -16.99
C GLY A 694 -33.02 2.61 -17.33
N THR A 695 -33.83 1.54 -17.23
CA THR A 695 -35.27 1.62 -17.46
C THR A 695 -35.95 2.47 -16.39
N VAL A 696 -35.56 2.28 -15.13
CA VAL A 696 -36.11 3.06 -14.02
C VAL A 696 -35.69 4.52 -14.13
N LEU A 697 -34.42 4.79 -14.52
CA LEU A 697 -33.93 6.15 -14.74
C LEU A 697 -34.70 6.85 -15.88
N GLU A 698 -35.00 6.14 -16.97
CA GLU A 698 -35.81 6.68 -18.07
C GLU A 698 -37.23 6.99 -17.62
N MET A 699 -37.83 6.11 -16.81
CA MET A 699 -39.15 6.32 -16.23
C MET A 699 -39.19 7.51 -15.25
N MET A 700 -38.07 7.80 -14.56
CA MET A 700 -37.97 8.91 -13.61
C MET A 700 -37.93 10.27 -14.31
N LYS A 701 -37.36 10.34 -15.52
CA LYS A 701 -37.12 11.59 -16.26
C LYS A 701 -38.32 12.53 -16.34
N PRO A 702 -39.55 12.10 -16.69
CA PRO A 702 -40.69 13.01 -16.82
C PRO A 702 -41.19 13.59 -15.49
N TYR A 703 -40.76 13.05 -14.36
CA TYR A 703 -41.19 13.47 -13.03
C TYR A 703 -40.19 14.41 -12.34
N ILE A 704 -38.98 14.63 -12.91
CA ILE A 704 -38.02 15.60 -12.40
C ILE A 704 -38.29 16.95 -13.09
N HIS A 705 -38.62 17.96 -12.28
CA HIS A 705 -39.08 19.26 -12.75
C HIS A 705 -38.05 20.35 -12.42
N PRO A 706 -38.06 21.49 -13.12
CA PRO A 706 -37.27 22.66 -12.74
C PRO A 706 -37.61 23.11 -11.33
N GLY A 707 -36.62 23.26 -10.47
CA GLY A 707 -36.77 23.60 -9.04
C GLY A 707 -36.78 22.39 -8.11
N ASP A 708 -36.76 21.17 -8.64
CA ASP A 708 -36.54 19.99 -7.82
C ASP A 708 -35.08 19.94 -7.35
N HIS A 709 -34.86 19.53 -6.10
CA HIS A 709 -33.51 19.34 -5.54
C HIS A 709 -33.54 18.30 -4.43
N VAL A 710 -32.35 17.81 -4.06
CA VAL A 710 -32.17 16.83 -2.98
C VAL A 710 -31.20 17.37 -1.94
N GLU A 711 -31.56 17.26 -0.67
CA GLU A 711 -30.64 17.43 0.44
C GLU A 711 -30.24 16.06 0.99
N VAL A 712 -28.94 15.81 1.10
CA VAL A 712 -28.39 14.54 1.59
C VAL A 712 -27.67 14.79 2.89
N TYR A 713 -28.25 14.35 3.98
CA TYR A 713 -27.62 14.37 5.31
C TYR A 713 -26.92 13.03 5.54
N MET A 714 -25.61 13.08 5.77
CA MET A 714 -24.79 11.88 5.82
C MET A 714 -23.72 11.96 6.89
N GLY A 715 -23.31 10.81 7.41
CA GLY A 715 -22.14 10.68 8.25
C GLY A 715 -21.00 10.01 7.49
N THR A 716 -19.84 10.67 7.32
CA THR A 716 -18.68 10.03 6.72
C THR A 716 -18.21 8.79 7.51
N TRP A 717 -18.60 8.72 8.77
CA TRP A 717 -18.40 7.63 9.73
C TRP A 717 -19.47 6.52 9.67
N CYS A 718 -20.58 6.74 8.95
CA CYS A 718 -21.75 5.87 8.99
C CYS A 718 -21.72 4.84 7.86
N SER A 719 -21.85 3.54 8.20
CA SER A 719 -21.86 2.44 7.21
C SER A 719 -23.00 2.55 6.19
N ASP A 720 -24.17 3.06 6.61
CA ASP A 720 -25.30 3.25 5.70
C ASP A 720 -25.01 4.38 4.72
N SER A 721 -24.42 5.48 5.18
CA SER A 721 -23.96 6.55 4.30
C SER A 721 -22.90 6.04 3.31
N GLN A 722 -21.96 5.21 3.77
CA GLN A 722 -20.93 4.63 2.90
C GLN A 722 -21.50 3.65 1.86
N ARG A 723 -22.64 3.05 2.13
CA ARG A 723 -23.32 2.14 1.20
C ARG A 723 -24.21 2.90 0.21
N GLU A 724 -25.02 3.85 0.67
CA GLU A 724 -26.10 4.43 -0.12
C GLU A 724 -25.70 5.71 -0.88
N VAL A 725 -24.82 6.57 -0.32
CA VAL A 725 -24.43 7.81 -0.99
C VAL A 725 -23.70 7.57 -2.31
N PRO A 726 -22.79 6.59 -2.45
CA PRO A 726 -22.16 6.28 -3.73
C PRO A 726 -23.15 5.84 -4.81
N LYS A 727 -24.19 5.08 -4.45
CA LYS A 727 -25.25 4.67 -5.39
C LYS A 727 -25.99 5.89 -5.94
N PHE A 728 -26.38 6.78 -5.04
CA PHE A 728 -27.05 8.02 -5.41
C PHE A 728 -26.18 8.92 -6.30
N LEU A 729 -24.89 9.05 -5.99
CA LEU A 729 -23.94 9.78 -6.84
C LEU A 729 -23.84 9.16 -8.24
N ARG A 730 -23.92 7.83 -8.37
CA ARG A 730 -23.92 7.16 -9.68
C ARG A 730 -25.20 7.43 -10.46
N ILE A 731 -26.36 7.38 -9.79
CA ILE A 731 -27.66 7.72 -10.39
C ILE A 731 -27.65 9.13 -10.94
N LEU A 732 -27.10 10.11 -10.21
CA LEU A 732 -26.97 11.48 -10.68
C LEU A 732 -26.12 11.60 -11.95
N ASP A 733 -25.00 10.91 -12.00
CA ASP A 733 -24.13 10.89 -13.17
C ASP A 733 -24.84 10.30 -14.40
N ASP A 734 -25.56 9.18 -14.21
CA ASP A 734 -26.25 8.51 -15.31
C ASP A 734 -27.46 9.33 -15.78
N LEU A 735 -28.21 9.95 -14.87
CA LEU A 735 -29.30 10.89 -15.23
C LEU A 735 -28.78 12.04 -16.09
N ARG A 736 -27.65 12.62 -15.69
CA ARG A 736 -27.01 13.70 -16.45
C ARG A 736 -26.46 13.24 -17.79
N ALA A 737 -25.66 12.18 -17.79
CA ALA A 737 -24.93 11.73 -18.99
C ALA A 737 -25.85 11.12 -20.06
N GLN A 738 -26.81 10.30 -19.65
CA GLN A 738 -27.67 9.55 -20.59
C GLN A 738 -28.98 10.27 -20.94
N TYR A 739 -29.54 11.03 -19.99
CA TYR A 739 -30.87 11.61 -20.15
C TYR A 739 -30.89 13.15 -20.15
N GLY A 740 -29.72 13.80 -19.89
CA GLY A 740 -29.63 15.26 -19.85
C GLY A 740 -30.40 15.91 -18.71
N VAL A 741 -30.66 15.13 -17.64
CA VAL A 741 -31.41 15.60 -16.45
C VAL A 741 -30.40 16.03 -15.38
N GLU A 742 -30.47 17.30 -15.00
CA GLU A 742 -29.72 17.80 -13.85
C GLU A 742 -30.64 17.89 -12.61
N LEU A 743 -30.28 17.20 -11.56
CA LEU A 743 -30.92 17.25 -10.25
C LEU A 743 -29.93 17.88 -9.26
N PRO A 744 -30.17 19.15 -8.84
CA PRO A 744 -29.32 19.80 -7.86
C PRO A 744 -29.31 19.05 -6.53
N VAL A 745 -28.11 18.90 -5.93
CA VAL A 745 -27.94 18.20 -4.68
C VAL A 745 -27.06 18.99 -3.72
N GLN A 746 -27.52 19.10 -2.49
CA GLN A 746 -26.73 19.60 -1.38
C GLN A 746 -26.35 18.45 -0.44
N PHE A 747 -25.08 18.14 -0.33
CA PHE A 747 -24.57 17.19 0.65
C PHE A 747 -24.22 17.95 1.94
N VAL A 748 -24.64 17.41 3.08
CA VAL A 748 -24.38 17.93 4.42
C VAL A 748 -23.83 16.80 5.27
N ALA A 749 -22.54 16.86 5.58
CA ALA A 749 -21.93 15.96 6.53
C ALA A 749 -22.31 16.38 7.97
N VAL A 750 -22.72 15.42 8.80
CA VAL A 750 -23.19 15.67 10.16
C VAL A 750 -22.31 14.94 11.18
N ASP A 751 -22.27 15.51 12.40
CA ASP A 751 -21.65 14.88 13.55
C ASP A 751 -22.40 13.61 14.00
N ARG A 752 -21.83 12.81 14.89
CA ARG A 752 -22.48 11.57 15.40
C ARG A 752 -23.78 11.83 16.15
N SER A 753 -23.89 12.97 16.79
CA SER A 753 -25.12 13.38 17.48
C SER A 753 -26.20 13.90 16.55
N LYS A 754 -25.86 14.17 15.26
CA LYS A 754 -26.69 14.81 14.24
C LYS A 754 -27.23 16.16 14.71
N GLN A 755 -26.39 16.90 15.44
CA GLN A 755 -26.71 18.25 15.94
C GLN A 755 -25.88 19.33 15.26
N GLN A 756 -24.79 18.95 14.55
CA GLN A 756 -23.94 19.85 13.80
C GLN A 756 -23.89 19.47 12.32
N PRO A 757 -23.88 20.45 11.41
CA PRO A 757 -24.02 21.90 11.65
C PRO A 757 -25.48 22.30 11.96
N ALA A 758 -25.70 22.93 13.12
CA ALA A 758 -27.03 23.20 13.68
C ALA A 758 -27.93 23.98 12.70
N GLU A 759 -27.40 24.97 12.01
CA GLU A 759 -28.13 25.81 11.06
C GLU A 759 -28.65 25.06 9.82
N LEU A 760 -28.00 23.96 9.41
CA LEU A 760 -28.41 23.16 8.25
C LEU A 760 -29.33 22.00 8.62
N ILE A 761 -29.33 21.58 9.86
CA ILE A 761 -30.14 20.45 10.36
C ILE A 761 -31.48 20.94 10.97
N ALA A 762 -31.53 22.20 11.42
CA ALA A 762 -32.70 22.76 12.11
C ALA A 762 -33.96 22.61 11.26
N GLY A 763 -35.00 21.96 11.86
CA GLY A 763 -36.27 21.72 11.19
C GLY A 763 -36.29 20.59 10.15
N LYS A 764 -35.15 19.92 9.89
CA LYS A 764 -35.08 18.85 8.89
C LYS A 764 -35.40 17.45 9.46
N HIS A 765 -35.50 17.31 10.78
CA HIS A 765 -35.81 16.05 11.47
C HIS A 765 -34.89 14.90 11.07
N VAL A 766 -33.59 15.17 11.05
CA VAL A 766 -32.57 14.18 10.71
C VAL A 766 -32.21 13.38 11.97
N GLU A 767 -32.91 12.28 12.19
CA GLU A 767 -32.65 11.39 13.33
C GLU A 767 -31.60 10.33 13.03
N LYS A 768 -31.46 9.97 11.75
CA LYS A 768 -30.57 8.93 11.23
C LYS A 768 -29.85 9.39 9.96
N VAL A 769 -28.78 8.74 9.60
CA VAL A 769 -28.01 8.98 8.36
C VAL A 769 -27.58 7.64 7.71
N ALA A 770 -27.59 7.54 6.35
CA ALA A 770 -27.88 8.60 5.39
C ALA A 770 -29.39 8.95 5.33
N THR A 771 -29.70 10.23 5.19
CA THR A 771 -31.06 10.68 4.91
C THR A 771 -31.05 11.53 3.64
N PHE A 772 -31.81 11.12 2.63
CA PHE A 772 -31.99 11.80 1.34
C PHE A 772 -33.39 12.41 1.33
N ILE A 773 -33.48 13.73 1.25
CA ILE A 773 -34.77 14.45 1.26
C ILE A 773 -34.97 15.09 -0.10
N TYR A 774 -36.00 14.69 -0.81
CA TYR A 774 -36.34 15.24 -2.12
C TYR A 774 -37.35 16.36 -1.99
N TYR A 775 -37.07 17.50 -2.59
CA TYR A 775 -37.89 18.69 -2.57
C TYR A 775 -38.35 19.07 -3.98
N ARG A 776 -39.59 19.60 -4.06
CA ARG A 776 -40.11 20.35 -5.20
C ARG A 776 -40.38 21.78 -4.77
N GLY A 777 -39.50 22.71 -5.14
CA GLY A 777 -39.45 24.03 -4.52
C GLY A 777 -39.13 23.89 -3.01
N ASP A 778 -39.95 24.47 -2.14
CA ASP A 778 -39.78 24.36 -0.68
C ASP A 778 -40.55 23.17 -0.07
N ALA A 779 -41.28 22.41 -0.87
CA ALA A 779 -42.10 21.30 -0.37
C ALA A 779 -41.36 19.98 -0.41
N GLU A 780 -41.22 19.29 0.70
CA GLU A 780 -40.72 17.92 0.76
C GLU A 780 -41.70 16.95 0.10
N LEU A 781 -41.21 16.23 -0.90
CA LEU A 781 -42.00 15.15 -1.55
C LEU A 781 -41.86 13.81 -0.85
N GLY A 782 -40.71 13.58 -0.25
CA GLY A 782 -40.41 12.34 0.48
C GLY A 782 -38.93 12.23 0.84
N ARG A 783 -38.61 11.17 1.57
CA ARG A 783 -37.22 10.89 1.99
C ARG A 783 -36.89 9.41 2.03
N ILE A 784 -35.61 9.09 1.81
CA ILE A 784 -35.01 7.77 2.06
C ILE A 784 -34.13 7.90 3.30
N VAL A 785 -34.30 7.00 4.27
CA VAL A 785 -33.59 7.03 5.57
C VAL A 785 -32.84 5.72 5.78
N GLU A 786 -31.53 5.78 5.99
CA GLU A 786 -30.58 4.68 6.19
C GLU A 786 -30.45 3.71 4.99
N HIS A 787 -31.53 3.18 4.49
CA HIS A 787 -31.54 2.24 3.37
C HIS A 787 -32.85 2.33 2.59
N THR A 788 -32.83 1.85 1.38
CA THR A 788 -34.02 1.76 0.52
C THR A 788 -34.95 0.63 0.97
N GLN A 789 -36.22 0.77 0.67
CA GLN A 789 -37.23 -0.29 0.87
C GLN A 789 -37.24 -1.28 -0.30
N SER A 790 -36.93 -0.79 -1.50
CA SER A 790 -36.73 -1.60 -2.69
C SER A 790 -35.27 -2.11 -2.78
N PRO A 791 -35.02 -3.20 -3.51
CA PRO A 791 -33.65 -3.68 -3.76
C PRO A 791 -32.76 -2.67 -4.48
N LEU A 792 -33.32 -1.80 -5.29
CA LEU A 792 -32.62 -0.75 -6.06
C LEU A 792 -32.95 0.63 -5.49
N PHE A 793 -31.95 1.50 -5.44
CA PHE A 793 -32.08 2.86 -4.92
C PHE A 793 -33.00 3.72 -5.80
N GLU A 794 -32.89 3.57 -7.11
CA GLU A 794 -33.65 4.30 -8.09
C GLU A 794 -35.17 3.97 -8.06
N ASP A 795 -35.59 2.79 -7.61
CA ASP A 795 -37.00 2.44 -7.46
C ASP A 795 -37.67 3.31 -6.37
N ASP A 796 -37.02 3.43 -5.22
CA ASP A 796 -37.50 4.26 -4.11
C ASP A 796 -37.50 5.75 -4.52
N LEU A 797 -36.47 6.18 -5.24
CA LEU A 797 -36.37 7.54 -5.73
C LEU A 797 -37.48 7.83 -6.74
N LEU A 798 -37.76 6.92 -7.72
CA LEU A 798 -38.87 7.04 -8.66
C LEU A 798 -40.21 7.17 -7.91
N THR A 799 -40.41 6.35 -6.88
CA THR A 799 -41.62 6.42 -6.04
C THR A 799 -41.82 7.79 -5.37
N ILE A 800 -40.72 8.48 -5.03
CA ILE A 800 -40.78 9.82 -4.43
C ILE A 800 -41.01 10.89 -5.50
N VAL A 801 -40.25 10.89 -6.60
CA VAL A 801 -40.36 11.94 -7.62
C VAL A 801 -41.69 11.91 -8.37
N ALA A 802 -42.34 10.75 -8.47
CA ALA A 802 -43.63 10.56 -9.12
C ALA A 802 -44.83 11.08 -8.32
N LYS A 803 -44.63 11.53 -7.09
CA LYS A 803 -45.67 12.22 -6.30
C LYS A 803 -45.85 13.67 -6.75
#